data_68bae39532a303437456451fa2c40fa6
#
_entry.id   68bae39532a303437456451fa2c40fa6
#
_cell.length_a   1.000
_cell.length_b   1.000
_cell.length_c   1.000
_cell.angle_alpha   90.00
_cell.angle_beta   90.00
_cell.angle_gamma   90.00
#
_symmetry.space_group_name_H-M   'P 1'
#
loop_
_entity.id
_entity.type
_entity.pdbx_description
1 polymer ?
#
loop_
_entity_poly.entity_id
_entity_poly.type
_entity_poly.pdbx_seq_one_letter_code
_entity_poly.pdbx_strand_id
1 'polypeptide(L)'
;MRRAIEWRRVQTPLRGVLLTGALAAALLLAPSTVRSDPAAPAPVASLTGVVRDDGSKALPGVTVELRLAPGVALTAFTDTAGRYSFVNVPAGGVELAFRVPGFATLVRKNVLLSAGTTTASDATLHLTTSADVVVTGKRTFHNLADLDTPVDDLIGIASASTVGVVTAQQVDERETHRPADVLESVPGFLVSQHSGEGKANQYYLRGFNLDHGTDVATTVAGVPVNMPTHAHGQGYSDSNFLIPELVSGIQYKKGPYYADEGDFSAAGAVNVNYVNALDAPIADLSLGNDGYRRGLFAGSTAFAGGTLLGALELYRNDGPWTSPDDYRKINGVGRWSTGDQANGFSVIAVAYQGVWNSTDQIPQRAVDEGLIGRFDAVDPTDGGRSHRYSLSAQWESTGYNSQTRVEAYVIDYALDLWNDFTCFLRDPVHGDQFAQVDRRVVTGFQASRQWLLTLFGRDVEARAGFQLRNDNIPTLALDDTKARDVLSTVIDDHVSQTSGALYGQASIQVAPKLRAIVGVRGDLYHFDVQSNVPENSGRDTPGIFSPKLSLVFGPFSNTELYLNGGTGFHSNDGRGATLTVDPTTLEPLEKVKPLVRAKGAEVGVRSTNLRGFQTTLAVWLLDLDSELVFSGDAGDTEPSRASRRVGFEWANYWSVNRWLTLDADLAYSRARFTQYDPVGDHIPGAIEGVASAGLSVNDRSGFFGSLRYRYFGPRALIEDNSVRSTASTEVNLRAGYRLTKDLHVTLDVFNLFNQQSSDIDYYYTSRLPGEPLDGVADVHFHPVDKRSFRGSLAYSF
;
A
#
# COMPACT_ATOMS: atom_id res chain seq x y z
N MET A 1 37.63 26.69 8.63
CA MET A 1 38.10 26.03 9.89
C MET A 1 37.24 24.79 10.06
N ARG A 2 37.85 23.62 9.87
CA ARG A 2 37.15 22.33 10.02
C ARG A 2 36.94 22.07 11.51
N ARG A 3 35.67 21.99 11.94
CA ARG A 3 35.33 21.37 13.24
C ARG A 3 34.72 20.00 12.96
N ALA A 4 35.41 18.97 13.41
CA ALA A 4 34.90 17.62 13.45
C ALA A 4 33.76 17.56 14.49
N ILE A 5 32.59 17.07 14.05
CA ILE A 5 31.48 16.81 14.95
C ILE A 5 31.77 15.49 15.64
N GLU A 6 32.10 15.55 16.93
CA GLU A 6 32.24 14.39 17.79
C GLU A 6 30.86 13.78 18.06
N TRP A 7 30.71 12.53 17.68
CA TRP A 7 29.57 11.68 18.04
C TRP A 7 29.55 11.43 19.55
N ARG A 8 28.77 12.19 20.30
CA ARG A 8 28.42 11.76 21.65
C ARG A 8 27.49 10.56 21.53
N ARG A 9 28.04 9.40 21.86
CA ARG A 9 27.28 8.18 22.17
C ARG A 9 26.40 8.47 23.40
N VAL A 10 25.12 8.67 23.20
CA VAL A 10 24.13 8.50 24.25
C VAL A 10 23.94 6.99 24.39
N GLN A 11 24.66 6.41 25.31
CA GLN A 11 24.41 5.04 25.79
C GLN A 11 23.18 5.10 26.69
N THR A 12 22.01 4.87 26.17
CA THR A 12 20.87 4.44 26.99
C THR A 12 21.07 2.96 27.29
N PRO A 13 21.03 2.54 28.55
CA PRO A 13 21.15 1.12 28.87
C PRO A 13 19.84 0.42 28.40
N LEU A 14 19.96 -0.44 27.43
CA LEU A 14 18.94 -1.46 27.10
C LEU A 14 18.73 -2.32 28.37
N ARG A 15 17.75 -1.94 29.18
CA ARG A 15 17.20 -2.84 30.19
C ARG A 15 16.41 -3.89 29.42
N GLY A 16 16.97 -5.09 29.38
CA GLY A 16 16.34 -6.28 28.85
C GLY A 16 15.07 -6.62 29.61
N VAL A 17 13.96 -6.25 29.06
CA VAL A 17 12.63 -6.80 29.39
C VAL A 17 11.82 -6.75 28.09
N LEU A 18 11.32 -7.92 27.69
CA LEU A 18 10.33 -8.15 26.62
C LEU A 18 10.76 -8.86 25.31
N LEU A 19 11.94 -9.46 25.24
CA LEU A 19 12.14 -10.47 24.18
C LEU A 19 11.67 -11.89 24.58
N THR A 20 11.24 -12.10 25.82
CA THR A 20 10.83 -13.42 26.32
C THR A 20 9.36 -13.78 26.07
N GLY A 21 8.49 -12.80 25.77
CA GLY A 21 7.06 -13.07 25.56
C GLY A 21 6.69 -13.55 24.14
N ALA A 22 7.29 -12.96 23.13
CA ALA A 22 6.96 -13.30 21.73
C ALA A 22 7.63 -14.61 21.26
N LEU A 23 8.83 -14.92 21.75
CA LEU A 23 9.50 -16.19 21.46
C LEU A 23 8.84 -17.38 22.21
N ALA A 24 8.25 -17.16 23.39
CA ALA A 24 7.57 -18.21 24.14
C ALA A 24 6.25 -18.65 23.49
N ALA A 25 5.53 -17.76 22.81
CA ALA A 25 4.32 -18.10 22.07
C ALA A 25 4.60 -18.88 20.76
N ALA A 26 5.75 -18.63 20.13
CA ALA A 26 6.16 -19.39 18.94
C ALA A 26 6.71 -20.78 19.29
N LEU A 27 7.26 -20.97 20.49
CA LEU A 27 7.79 -22.27 20.96
C LEU A 27 6.72 -23.21 21.50
N LEU A 28 5.52 -22.73 21.84
CA LEU A 28 4.42 -23.56 22.33
C LEU A 28 3.56 -24.18 21.23
N LEU A 29 3.82 -23.89 19.95
CA LEU A 29 3.14 -24.45 18.79
C LEU A 29 4.02 -25.39 17.95
N ALA A 30 5.18 -25.78 18.42
CA ALA A 30 5.95 -26.85 17.77
C ALA A 30 5.15 -28.17 17.88
N PRO A 31 4.81 -28.82 16.77
CA PRO A 31 4.16 -30.13 16.84
C PRO A 31 5.10 -31.10 17.54
N SER A 32 4.65 -31.69 18.65
CA SER A 32 5.31 -32.86 19.26
C SER A 32 5.47 -33.90 18.17
N THR A 33 6.71 -34.20 17.81
CA THR A 33 7.02 -35.35 16.95
C THR A 33 6.67 -36.61 17.69
N VAL A 34 5.44 -37.07 17.45
CA VAL A 34 5.09 -38.46 17.73
C VAL A 34 5.93 -39.31 16.77
N ARG A 35 6.85 -40.04 17.33
CA ARG A 35 7.61 -41.06 16.62
C ARG A 35 6.60 -42.15 16.25
N SER A 36 6.05 -42.09 15.04
CA SER A 36 5.26 -43.18 14.47
C SER A 36 6.23 -44.25 13.97
N ASP A 37 6.02 -45.49 14.33
CA ASP A 37 6.62 -46.65 13.70
C ASP A 37 6.46 -46.56 12.16
N PRO A 38 7.36 -47.09 11.38
CA PRO A 38 7.29 -47.07 9.91
C PRO A 38 5.98 -47.70 9.45
N ALA A 39 5.06 -46.87 8.98
CA ALA A 39 3.81 -47.37 8.40
C ALA A 39 4.15 -48.32 7.22
N ALA A 40 3.40 -49.40 7.13
CA ALA A 40 3.51 -50.28 5.94
C ALA A 40 3.33 -49.46 4.66
N PRO A 41 4.06 -49.77 3.59
CA PRO A 41 3.98 -48.98 2.35
C PRO A 41 2.53 -48.90 1.88
N ALA A 42 2.06 -47.66 1.61
CA ALA A 42 0.70 -47.44 1.14
C ALA A 42 0.43 -48.27 -0.14
N PRO A 43 -0.71 -48.92 -0.28
CA PRO A 43 -1.03 -49.71 -1.44
C PRO A 43 -1.02 -48.80 -2.69
N VAL A 44 -0.26 -49.20 -3.71
CA VAL A 44 -0.08 -48.46 -4.96
C VAL A 44 -0.95 -49.02 -6.09
N ALA A 45 -1.33 -48.15 -7.01
CA ALA A 45 -2.08 -48.44 -8.24
C ALA A 45 -1.38 -47.82 -9.45
N SER A 46 -1.84 -48.15 -10.65
CA SER A 46 -1.43 -47.47 -11.87
C SER A 46 -2.66 -46.89 -12.58
N LEU A 47 -2.46 -45.78 -13.31
CA LEU A 47 -3.48 -45.13 -14.12
C LEU A 47 -2.95 -44.93 -15.54
N THR A 48 -3.72 -45.30 -16.56
CA THR A 48 -3.39 -45.08 -17.97
C THR A 48 -4.63 -44.56 -18.73
N GLY A 49 -4.40 -43.96 -19.89
CA GLY A 49 -5.50 -43.55 -20.76
C GLY A 49 -5.02 -42.97 -22.09
N VAL A 50 -5.96 -42.71 -22.99
CA VAL A 50 -5.73 -42.08 -24.27
C VAL A 50 -6.57 -40.81 -24.33
N VAL A 51 -5.96 -39.70 -24.76
CA VAL A 51 -6.65 -38.44 -24.99
C VAL A 51 -6.84 -38.24 -26.49
N ARG A 52 -8.08 -37.91 -26.87
CA ARG A 52 -8.52 -37.69 -28.24
C ARG A 52 -9.28 -36.37 -28.40
N ASP A 53 -9.39 -35.91 -29.66
CA ASP A 53 -10.32 -34.82 -30.01
C ASP A 53 -11.72 -35.37 -30.38
N ASP A 54 -12.67 -34.47 -30.71
CA ASP A 54 -14.03 -34.80 -31.15
C ASP A 54 -14.03 -35.68 -32.42
N GLY A 55 -13.00 -35.58 -33.23
CA GLY A 55 -12.81 -36.40 -34.44
C GLY A 55 -12.17 -37.77 -34.15
N SER A 56 -12.01 -38.15 -32.85
CA SER A 56 -11.36 -39.37 -32.42
C SER A 56 -9.84 -39.43 -32.74
N LYS A 57 -9.23 -38.31 -33.12
CA LYS A 57 -7.79 -38.20 -33.37
C LYS A 57 -7.03 -38.08 -32.06
N ALA A 58 -5.94 -38.81 -31.94
CA ALA A 58 -5.09 -38.75 -30.76
C ALA A 58 -4.49 -37.35 -30.59
N LEU A 59 -4.48 -36.84 -29.35
CA LEU A 59 -3.93 -35.53 -28.98
C LEU A 59 -2.60 -35.69 -28.24
N PRO A 60 -1.44 -35.45 -28.89
CA PRO A 60 -0.14 -35.43 -28.24
C PRO A 60 0.06 -34.11 -27.49
N GLY A 61 0.93 -34.15 -26.45
CA GLY A 61 1.30 -32.96 -25.68
C GLY A 61 0.22 -32.42 -24.74
N VAL A 62 -0.85 -33.17 -24.49
CA VAL A 62 -1.84 -32.79 -23.45
C VAL A 62 -1.18 -32.97 -22.09
N THR A 63 -1.22 -31.91 -21.28
CA THR A 63 -0.88 -31.98 -19.87
C THR A 63 -1.97 -32.71 -19.12
N VAL A 64 -1.63 -33.83 -18.48
CA VAL A 64 -2.52 -34.59 -17.61
C VAL A 64 -2.01 -34.43 -16.18
N GLU A 65 -2.81 -33.76 -15.35
CA GLU A 65 -2.53 -33.51 -13.94
C GLU A 65 -3.38 -34.48 -13.10
N LEU A 66 -2.73 -35.29 -12.28
CA LEU A 66 -3.36 -36.20 -11.32
C LEU A 66 -3.22 -35.60 -9.93
N ARG A 67 -4.31 -35.24 -9.29
CA ARG A 67 -4.36 -34.69 -7.95
C ARG A 67 -4.73 -35.75 -6.93
N LEU A 68 -3.78 -35.99 -6.03
CA LEU A 68 -3.94 -36.82 -4.84
C LEU A 68 -4.35 -35.90 -3.67
N ALA A 69 -5.20 -36.36 -2.77
CA ALA A 69 -5.51 -35.62 -1.56
C ALA A 69 -4.33 -35.65 -0.56
N PRO A 70 -4.09 -34.58 0.22
CA PRO A 70 -4.10 -33.15 -0.08
C PRO A 70 -2.71 -32.65 -0.53
N GLY A 71 -2.65 -31.84 -1.60
CA GLY A 71 -1.47 -31.05 -1.95
C GLY A 71 -0.42 -31.74 -2.83
N VAL A 72 -0.59 -32.98 -3.25
CA VAL A 72 0.32 -33.65 -4.17
C VAL A 72 -0.33 -33.79 -5.54
N ALA A 73 0.21 -33.12 -6.55
CA ALA A 73 -0.16 -33.29 -7.94
C ALA A 73 1.00 -33.99 -8.70
N LEU A 74 0.67 -34.98 -9.51
CA LEU A 74 1.59 -35.62 -10.44
C LEU A 74 1.20 -35.17 -11.85
N THR A 75 2.18 -34.87 -12.69
CA THR A 75 1.96 -34.43 -14.07
C THR A 75 2.54 -35.41 -15.05
N ALA A 76 1.77 -35.71 -16.10
CA ALA A 76 2.24 -36.48 -17.26
C ALA A 76 1.84 -35.78 -18.56
N PHE A 77 2.56 -36.03 -19.63
CA PHE A 77 2.22 -35.53 -20.96
C PHE A 77 1.82 -36.67 -21.86
N THR A 78 0.84 -36.46 -22.74
CA THR A 78 0.46 -37.47 -23.72
C THR A 78 1.54 -37.61 -24.79
N ASP A 79 1.82 -38.86 -25.18
CA ASP A 79 2.72 -39.21 -26.30
C ASP A 79 2.09 -38.93 -27.66
N THR A 80 2.81 -39.28 -28.76
CA THR A 80 2.35 -39.11 -30.15
C THR A 80 1.08 -39.88 -30.48
N ALA A 81 0.74 -40.92 -29.69
CA ALA A 81 -0.50 -41.70 -29.80
C ALA A 81 -1.60 -41.21 -28.81
N GLY A 82 -1.39 -40.06 -28.14
CA GLY A 82 -2.29 -39.50 -27.14
C GLY A 82 -2.31 -40.28 -25.82
N ARG A 83 -1.35 -41.15 -25.54
CA ARG A 83 -1.33 -42.00 -24.35
C ARG A 83 -0.62 -41.32 -23.20
N TYR A 84 -1.14 -41.52 -21.98
CA TYR A 84 -0.48 -41.09 -20.75
C TYR A 84 -0.51 -42.20 -19.70
N SER A 85 0.40 -42.17 -18.75
CA SER A 85 0.43 -43.13 -17.66
C SER A 85 1.02 -42.56 -16.39
N PHE A 86 0.48 -42.99 -15.25
CA PHE A 86 1.00 -42.75 -13.90
C PHE A 86 1.20 -44.15 -13.26
N VAL A 87 2.39 -44.40 -12.75
CA VAL A 87 2.72 -45.65 -12.07
C VAL A 87 3.05 -45.38 -10.61
N ASN A 88 2.81 -46.36 -9.75
CA ASN A 88 3.07 -46.29 -8.32
C ASN A 88 2.33 -45.14 -7.60
N VAL A 89 1.10 -44.88 -8.01
CA VAL A 89 0.27 -43.87 -7.43
C VAL A 89 -0.45 -44.46 -6.21
N PRO A 90 -0.59 -43.72 -5.07
CA PRO A 90 -1.38 -44.20 -3.94
C PRO A 90 -2.82 -44.56 -4.37
N ALA A 91 -3.29 -45.74 -3.93
CA ALA A 91 -4.68 -46.15 -4.18
C ALA A 91 -5.66 -45.23 -3.44
N GLY A 92 -6.77 -44.90 -4.10
CA GLY A 92 -7.80 -43.99 -3.55
C GLY A 92 -8.53 -43.22 -4.63
N GLY A 93 -9.40 -42.32 -4.20
CA GLY A 93 -10.08 -41.42 -5.13
C GLY A 93 -9.18 -40.23 -5.53
N VAL A 94 -9.04 -40.04 -6.84
CA VAL A 94 -8.18 -38.97 -7.43
C VAL A 94 -8.97 -38.09 -8.37
N GLU A 95 -8.45 -36.90 -8.64
CA GLU A 95 -8.96 -36.01 -9.69
C GLU A 95 -7.94 -35.94 -10.84
N LEU A 96 -8.46 -35.96 -12.09
CA LEU A 96 -7.66 -35.78 -13.31
C LEU A 96 -8.05 -34.53 -14.01
N ALA A 97 -7.10 -33.69 -14.39
CA ALA A 97 -7.28 -32.54 -15.27
C ALA A 97 -6.46 -32.70 -16.55
N PHE A 98 -7.10 -32.44 -17.69
CA PHE A 98 -6.50 -32.53 -19.03
C PHE A 98 -6.47 -31.15 -19.65
N ARG A 99 -5.29 -30.67 -20.06
CA ARG A 99 -5.09 -29.33 -20.63
C ARG A 99 -4.19 -29.36 -21.85
N VAL A 100 -4.64 -28.67 -22.91
CA VAL A 100 -3.81 -28.40 -24.09
C VAL A 100 -4.32 -27.12 -24.76
N PRO A 101 -3.45 -26.21 -25.25
CA PRO A 101 -3.89 -24.99 -25.92
C PRO A 101 -4.87 -25.27 -27.07
N GLY A 102 -5.96 -24.51 -27.13
CA GLY A 102 -7.01 -24.63 -28.17
C GLY A 102 -8.13 -25.63 -27.85
N PHE A 103 -8.09 -26.28 -26.70
CA PHE A 103 -9.13 -27.22 -26.27
C PHE A 103 -9.67 -26.83 -24.88
N ALA A 104 -10.95 -27.15 -24.65
CA ALA A 104 -11.54 -26.99 -23.35
C ALA A 104 -10.85 -27.89 -22.30
N THR A 105 -10.53 -27.34 -21.13
CA THR A 105 -9.99 -28.14 -20.01
C THR A 105 -11.05 -29.14 -19.53
N LEU A 106 -10.71 -30.43 -19.52
CA LEU A 106 -11.57 -31.49 -18.98
C LEU A 106 -11.08 -31.86 -17.58
N VAL A 107 -11.98 -31.84 -16.59
CA VAL A 107 -11.70 -32.31 -15.24
C VAL A 107 -12.59 -33.50 -14.89
N ARG A 108 -12.00 -34.60 -14.48
CA ARG A 108 -12.70 -35.79 -13.99
C ARG A 108 -12.44 -35.98 -12.51
N LYS A 109 -13.51 -35.97 -11.73
CA LYS A 109 -13.46 -36.15 -10.27
C LYS A 109 -13.80 -37.55 -9.87
N ASN A 110 -13.33 -37.98 -8.71
CA ASN A 110 -13.64 -39.26 -8.10
C ASN A 110 -13.23 -40.48 -8.96
N VAL A 111 -12.10 -40.38 -9.68
CA VAL A 111 -11.52 -41.53 -10.34
C VAL A 111 -10.95 -42.45 -9.25
N LEU A 112 -11.49 -43.65 -9.12
CA LEU A 112 -11.08 -44.61 -8.08
C LEU A 112 -9.91 -45.47 -8.57
N LEU A 113 -8.78 -45.37 -7.87
CA LEU A 113 -7.60 -46.20 -8.10
C LEU A 113 -7.59 -47.35 -7.10
N SER A 114 -7.78 -48.59 -7.57
CA SER A 114 -7.72 -49.76 -6.73
C SER A 114 -6.31 -50.32 -6.60
N ALA A 115 -5.94 -50.71 -5.40
CA ALA A 115 -4.59 -51.20 -5.09
C ALA A 115 -4.19 -52.40 -5.97
N GLY A 116 -2.99 -52.36 -6.51
CA GLY A 116 -2.43 -53.45 -7.32
C GLY A 116 -3.03 -53.57 -8.72
N THR A 117 -3.88 -52.63 -9.16
CA THR A 117 -4.52 -52.63 -10.47
C THR A 117 -4.14 -51.44 -11.33
N THR A 118 -4.31 -51.58 -12.65
CA THR A 118 -4.21 -50.47 -13.58
C THR A 118 -5.61 -50.01 -13.97
N THR A 119 -5.93 -48.77 -13.63
CA THR A 119 -7.20 -48.13 -14.02
C THR A 119 -7.02 -47.47 -15.38
N ALA A 120 -8.00 -47.61 -16.29
CA ALA A 120 -8.03 -46.93 -17.59
C ALA A 120 -8.96 -45.71 -17.49
N SER A 121 -8.53 -44.54 -17.97
CA SER A 121 -9.34 -43.30 -18.00
C SER A 121 -9.07 -42.52 -19.29
N ASP A 122 -9.73 -42.92 -20.39
CA ASP A 122 -9.65 -42.21 -21.65
C ASP A 122 -10.38 -40.89 -21.60
N ALA A 123 -9.90 -39.87 -22.34
CA ALA A 123 -10.50 -38.53 -22.35
C ALA A 123 -10.73 -38.03 -23.79
N THR A 124 -11.86 -37.36 -24.02
CA THR A 124 -12.11 -36.61 -25.26
C THR A 124 -12.12 -35.12 -24.93
N LEU A 125 -11.27 -34.34 -25.60
CA LEU A 125 -11.23 -32.89 -25.47
C LEU A 125 -11.93 -32.23 -26.65
N HIS A 126 -12.68 -31.18 -26.35
CA HIS A 126 -13.46 -30.41 -27.33
C HIS A 126 -12.70 -29.16 -27.71
N LEU A 127 -12.57 -28.87 -29.03
CA LEU A 127 -12.04 -27.62 -29.53
C LEU A 127 -12.87 -26.43 -29.03
N THR A 128 -12.23 -25.44 -28.48
CA THR A 128 -12.90 -24.16 -28.16
C THR A 128 -12.62 -23.16 -29.26
N THR A 129 -13.68 -22.72 -29.97
CA THR A 129 -13.61 -21.62 -30.95
C THR A 129 -13.86 -20.25 -30.30
N SER A 130 -14.18 -20.21 -29.04
CA SER A 130 -14.37 -18.98 -28.22
C SER A 130 -13.93 -19.25 -26.80
N ALA A 131 -13.36 -18.24 -26.18
CA ALA A 131 -13.00 -18.25 -24.77
C ALA A 131 -14.24 -18.19 -23.86
N ASP A 132 -15.23 -19.04 -24.09
CA ASP A 132 -16.26 -19.35 -23.11
C ASP A 132 -15.64 -20.34 -22.11
N VAL A 133 -14.83 -19.80 -21.21
CA VAL A 133 -14.48 -20.51 -19.97
C VAL A 133 -15.76 -20.52 -19.15
N VAL A 134 -16.61 -21.51 -19.37
CA VAL A 134 -17.60 -21.88 -18.36
C VAL A 134 -16.80 -22.40 -17.17
N VAL A 135 -16.55 -21.53 -16.21
CA VAL A 135 -15.94 -21.89 -14.92
C VAL A 135 -16.98 -22.71 -14.15
N THR A 136 -17.08 -24.01 -14.48
CA THR A 136 -17.70 -25.02 -13.66
C THR A 136 -16.66 -25.62 -12.69
N GLY A 137 -15.56 -24.92 -12.45
CA GLY A 137 -14.58 -25.25 -11.44
C GLY A 137 -15.03 -24.74 -10.07
N LYS A 138 -14.91 -25.56 -9.01
CA LYS A 138 -14.98 -25.07 -7.65
C LYS A 138 -14.04 -23.86 -7.55
N ARG A 139 -14.50 -22.78 -6.91
CA ARG A 139 -13.68 -21.62 -6.57
C ARG A 139 -12.38 -22.12 -5.98
N THR A 140 -11.27 -21.67 -6.52
CA THR A 140 -9.95 -21.78 -5.93
C THR A 140 -9.76 -20.59 -4.98
N PHE A 141 -8.80 -20.69 -4.04
CA PHE A 141 -8.39 -19.56 -3.23
C PHE A 141 -7.66 -18.57 -4.15
N HIS A 142 -8.36 -17.52 -4.59
CA HIS A 142 -7.74 -16.44 -5.35
C HIS A 142 -7.16 -15.43 -4.37
N ASN A 143 -5.84 -15.37 -4.33
CA ASN A 143 -5.14 -14.26 -3.70
C ASN A 143 -4.87 -13.20 -4.79
N LEU A 144 -5.28 -11.96 -4.52
CA LEU A 144 -5.00 -10.85 -5.44
C LEU A 144 -3.50 -10.64 -5.67
N ALA A 145 -2.64 -11.01 -4.69
CA ALA A 145 -1.19 -10.94 -4.82
C ALA A 145 -0.61 -11.92 -5.84
N ASP A 146 -1.33 -13.00 -6.14
CA ASP A 146 -0.84 -14.09 -6.98
C ASP A 146 -1.28 -13.94 -8.45
N LEU A 147 -1.91 -12.80 -8.80
CA LEU A 147 -2.39 -12.55 -10.16
C LEU A 147 -1.26 -12.02 -11.04
N ASP A 148 -0.84 -12.81 -12.02
CA ASP A 148 0.14 -12.43 -13.04
C ASP A 148 -0.42 -11.42 -14.05
N THR A 149 -1.74 -11.43 -14.27
CA THR A 149 -2.46 -10.54 -15.18
C THR A 149 -3.70 -9.98 -14.50
N PRO A 150 -3.72 -8.68 -14.12
CA PRO A 150 -4.81 -8.11 -13.32
C PRO A 150 -6.12 -7.92 -14.10
N VAL A 151 -6.09 -8.10 -15.40
CA VAL A 151 -7.19 -7.70 -16.30
C VAL A 151 -8.29 -8.74 -16.37
N ASP A 152 -7.95 -9.97 -16.71
CA ASP A 152 -8.93 -11.03 -16.95
C ASP A 152 -9.30 -11.79 -15.68
N ASP A 153 -8.37 -11.82 -14.70
CA ASP A 153 -8.47 -12.66 -13.50
C ASP A 153 -9.37 -12.09 -12.40
N LEU A 154 -9.69 -10.78 -12.46
CA LEU A 154 -10.59 -10.15 -11.48
C LEU A 154 -12.08 -10.33 -11.79
N ILE A 155 -12.44 -10.67 -13.03
CA ILE A 155 -13.83 -11.01 -13.40
C ILE A 155 -14.24 -12.29 -12.65
N GLY A 156 -15.37 -12.23 -11.94
CA GLY A 156 -15.87 -13.34 -11.13
C GLY A 156 -15.36 -13.37 -9.70
N ILE A 157 -14.32 -12.61 -9.33
CA ILE A 157 -13.74 -12.60 -7.98
C ILE A 157 -13.78 -11.23 -7.29
N ALA A 158 -13.63 -10.12 -8.02
CA ALA A 158 -13.65 -8.79 -7.41
C ALA A 158 -14.96 -8.50 -6.67
N SER A 159 -14.86 -7.84 -5.52
CA SER A 159 -16.02 -7.43 -4.71
C SER A 159 -16.52 -6.03 -5.04
N ALA A 160 -15.71 -5.23 -5.73
CA ALA A 160 -16.03 -3.88 -6.22
C ALA A 160 -15.32 -3.62 -7.54
N SER A 161 -15.80 -2.66 -8.34
CA SER A 161 -15.11 -2.21 -9.55
C SER A 161 -13.76 -1.56 -9.24
N THR A 162 -13.62 -1.01 -8.07
CA THR A 162 -12.47 -0.26 -7.55
C THR A 162 -11.48 -1.11 -6.73
N VAL A 163 -11.56 -2.43 -6.79
CA VAL A 163 -10.50 -3.36 -6.37
C VAL A 163 -9.57 -3.60 -7.55
N GLY A 164 -8.27 -3.62 -7.32
CA GLY A 164 -7.32 -3.92 -8.38
C GLY A 164 -5.97 -4.39 -7.89
N VAL A 165 -5.18 -4.81 -8.86
CA VAL A 165 -3.78 -5.20 -8.68
C VAL A 165 -2.95 -4.45 -9.72
N VAL A 166 -1.82 -3.90 -9.29
CA VAL A 166 -0.75 -3.40 -10.14
C VAL A 166 0.36 -4.42 -10.10
N THR A 167 0.78 -4.93 -11.24
CA THR A 167 1.85 -5.94 -11.32
C THR A 167 3.23 -5.31 -11.20
N ALA A 168 4.25 -6.13 -10.88
CA ALA A 168 5.65 -5.70 -10.90
C ALA A 168 6.03 -5.04 -12.24
N GLN A 169 5.61 -5.63 -13.37
CA GLN A 169 5.86 -5.06 -14.69
C GLN A 169 5.27 -3.65 -14.85
N GLN A 170 4.05 -3.41 -14.37
CA GLN A 170 3.42 -2.08 -14.42
C GLN A 170 4.14 -1.06 -13.53
N VAL A 171 4.76 -1.50 -12.43
CA VAL A 171 5.64 -0.65 -11.59
C VAL A 171 6.94 -0.34 -12.33
N ASP A 172 7.61 -1.35 -12.91
CA ASP A 172 8.87 -1.19 -13.64
C ASP A 172 8.76 -0.31 -14.89
N GLU A 173 7.60 -0.33 -15.56
CA GLU A 173 7.33 0.49 -16.74
C GLU A 173 7.18 1.97 -16.43
N ARG A 174 7.09 2.34 -15.13
CA ARG A 174 6.94 3.73 -14.67
C ARG A 174 8.27 4.29 -14.19
N GLU A 175 8.53 5.53 -14.52
CA GLU A 175 9.55 6.32 -13.88
C GLU A 175 9.13 6.63 -12.44
N THR A 176 10.06 6.50 -11.50
CA THR A 176 9.84 6.72 -10.07
C THR A 176 10.78 7.82 -9.61
N HIS A 177 10.25 8.98 -9.28
CA HIS A 177 11.06 10.11 -8.80
C HIS A 177 11.43 9.90 -7.32
N ARG A 178 10.43 9.54 -6.49
CA ARG A 178 10.55 9.22 -5.05
C ARG A 178 9.97 7.82 -4.78
N PRO A 179 10.39 7.11 -3.74
CA PRO A 179 9.88 5.75 -3.45
C PRO A 179 8.35 5.65 -3.36
N ALA A 180 7.70 6.66 -2.77
CA ALA A 180 6.24 6.70 -2.61
C ALA A 180 5.47 6.82 -3.94
N ASP A 181 6.11 7.29 -5.02
CA ASP A 181 5.45 7.47 -6.32
C ASP A 181 4.97 6.14 -6.93
N VAL A 182 5.48 5.01 -6.45
CA VAL A 182 4.92 3.69 -6.84
C VAL A 182 3.44 3.59 -6.53
N LEU A 183 2.93 4.34 -5.53
CA LEU A 183 1.51 4.39 -5.16
C LEU A 183 0.66 5.12 -6.21
N GLU A 184 1.23 6.01 -7.03
CA GLU A 184 0.52 6.64 -8.16
C GLU A 184 0.19 5.66 -9.30
N SER A 185 0.69 4.43 -9.22
CA SER A 185 0.25 3.34 -10.09
C SER A 185 -1.19 2.88 -9.77
N VAL A 186 -1.70 3.21 -8.59
CA VAL A 186 -3.10 3.01 -8.21
C VAL A 186 -3.96 4.10 -8.84
N PRO A 187 -4.96 3.77 -9.67
CA PRO A 187 -5.77 4.76 -10.37
C PRO A 187 -6.36 5.83 -9.44
N GLY A 188 -6.21 7.12 -9.79
CA GLY A 188 -6.73 8.25 -9.02
C GLY A 188 -5.98 8.56 -7.71
N PHE A 189 -4.90 7.84 -7.40
CA PHE A 189 -3.98 8.15 -6.30
C PHE A 189 -2.95 9.19 -6.77
N LEU A 190 -2.66 10.16 -5.93
CA LEU A 190 -1.66 11.18 -6.22
C LEU A 190 -0.77 11.39 -5.00
N VAL A 191 0.51 11.60 -5.26
CA VAL A 191 1.56 11.82 -4.25
C VAL A 191 2.19 13.18 -4.49
N SER A 192 2.35 14.01 -3.46
CA SER A 192 3.09 15.27 -3.53
C SER A 192 4.06 15.42 -2.36
N GLN A 193 4.92 16.43 -2.42
CA GLN A 193 5.86 16.75 -1.35
C GLN A 193 5.69 18.21 -0.94
N HIS A 194 5.74 18.49 0.36
CA HIS A 194 5.63 19.84 0.89
C HIS A 194 6.83 20.29 1.71
N SER A 195 7.85 19.44 1.80
CA SER A 195 9.07 19.66 2.58
C SER A 195 10.20 18.82 1.97
N GLY A 196 11.33 18.67 2.66
CA GLY A 196 12.46 17.85 2.19
C GLY A 196 12.13 16.38 1.93
N GLU A 197 12.91 15.74 1.06
CA GLU A 197 12.67 14.37 0.57
C GLU A 197 12.55 13.30 1.66
N GLY A 198 13.17 13.49 2.82
CA GLY A 198 13.14 12.52 3.92
C GLY A 198 11.85 12.51 4.75
N LYS A 199 11.01 13.55 4.64
CA LYS A 199 9.69 13.63 5.27
C LYS A 199 8.69 12.75 4.51
N ALA A 200 7.65 12.25 5.18
CA ALA A 200 6.57 11.53 4.51
C ALA A 200 5.90 12.39 3.44
N ASN A 201 5.49 11.75 2.36
CA ASN A 201 4.76 12.41 1.30
C ASN A 201 3.32 12.74 1.72
N GLN A 202 2.74 13.72 1.03
CA GLN A 202 1.31 14.01 1.07
C GLN A 202 0.59 13.11 0.08
N TYR A 203 -0.49 12.48 0.50
CA TYR A 203 -1.28 11.57 -0.32
C TYR A 203 -2.67 12.13 -0.60
N TYR A 204 -3.22 11.80 -1.78
CA TYR A 204 -4.56 12.24 -2.18
C TYR A 204 -5.32 11.09 -2.81
N LEU A 205 -6.57 10.90 -2.37
CA LEU A 205 -7.48 9.92 -2.92
C LEU A 205 -8.93 10.29 -2.57
N ARG A 206 -9.86 10.20 -3.52
CA ARG A 206 -11.32 10.36 -3.28
C ARG A 206 -11.70 11.64 -2.54
N GLY A 207 -11.13 12.77 -2.92
CA GLY A 207 -11.45 14.07 -2.29
C GLY A 207 -10.83 14.28 -0.92
N PHE A 208 -9.94 13.38 -0.49
CA PHE A 208 -9.12 13.60 0.69
C PHE A 208 -7.80 14.26 0.32
N ASN A 209 -7.39 15.20 1.15
CA ASN A 209 -6.01 15.52 1.43
C ASN A 209 -5.66 14.70 2.68
N LEU A 210 -4.84 13.68 2.52
CA LEU A 210 -4.68 12.63 3.54
C LEU A 210 -3.62 12.96 4.59
N ASP A 211 -3.11 14.16 4.57
CA ASP A 211 -2.08 14.66 5.48
C ASP A 211 -1.14 13.55 5.99
N HIS A 212 -0.30 13.05 5.08
CA HIS A 212 0.65 11.97 5.31
C HIS A 212 0.05 10.56 5.54
N GLY A 213 -1.21 10.30 5.18
CA GLY A 213 -1.74 8.94 5.13
C GLY A 213 -3.03 8.66 5.87
N THR A 214 -3.65 9.66 6.48
CA THR A 214 -5.00 9.53 7.05
C THR A 214 -5.98 8.99 6.01
N ASP A 215 -6.89 8.09 6.40
CA ASP A 215 -7.94 7.48 5.56
C ASP A 215 -7.47 6.62 4.35
N VAL A 216 -6.16 6.38 4.20
CA VAL A 216 -5.62 5.31 3.34
C VAL A 216 -4.75 4.37 4.16
N ALA A 217 -5.23 3.15 4.36
CA ALA A 217 -4.48 2.11 5.05
C ALA A 217 -3.37 1.58 4.13
N THR A 218 -2.11 1.77 4.50
CA THR A 218 -0.96 1.31 3.72
C THR A 218 -0.23 0.20 4.45
N THR A 219 0.07 -0.89 3.74
CA THR A 219 0.95 -1.95 4.24
C THR A 219 2.07 -2.25 3.26
N VAL A 220 3.22 -2.65 3.76
CA VAL A 220 4.36 -3.13 2.96
C VAL A 220 4.74 -4.51 3.47
N ALA A 221 4.70 -5.50 2.58
CA ALA A 221 4.93 -6.90 2.93
C ALA A 221 4.09 -7.37 4.15
N GLY A 222 2.83 -6.89 4.24
CA GLY A 222 1.88 -7.16 5.32
C GLY A 222 2.01 -6.25 6.55
N VAL A 223 3.15 -5.58 6.74
CA VAL A 223 3.41 -4.72 7.91
C VAL A 223 2.78 -3.33 7.71
N PRO A 224 1.97 -2.80 8.65
CA PRO A 224 1.37 -1.48 8.50
C PRO A 224 2.41 -0.37 8.48
N VAL A 225 2.14 0.64 7.63
CA VAL A 225 2.96 1.85 7.53
C VAL A 225 2.39 2.97 8.40
N ASN A 226 1.07 3.18 8.36
CA ASN A 226 0.37 4.23 9.10
C ASN A 226 0.61 4.15 10.62
N MET A 227 0.83 5.30 11.22
CA MET A 227 0.98 5.50 12.67
C MET A 227 -0.20 6.33 13.18
N PRO A 228 -1.18 5.72 13.89
CA PRO A 228 -2.41 6.41 14.29
C PRO A 228 -2.17 7.66 15.12
N THR A 229 -1.46 7.53 16.23
CA THR A 229 -0.97 8.63 17.04
C THR A 229 0.47 8.92 16.61
N HIS A 230 0.81 10.16 16.26
CA HIS A 230 2.15 10.50 15.80
C HIS A 230 2.51 11.97 16.10
N ALA A 231 3.79 12.27 16.37
CA ALA A 231 4.25 13.61 16.71
C ALA A 231 3.90 14.66 15.65
N HIS A 232 3.98 14.30 14.37
CA HIS A 232 3.68 15.22 13.27
C HIS A 232 2.16 15.32 12.99
N GLY A 233 1.45 14.20 12.95
CA GLY A 233 0.02 14.16 12.67
C GLY A 233 -0.50 12.74 12.61
N GLN A 234 -1.79 12.55 12.88
CA GLN A 234 -2.40 11.24 12.89
C GLN A 234 -2.27 10.52 11.55
N GLY A 235 -2.10 9.20 11.59
CA GLY A 235 -2.03 8.37 10.39
C GLY A 235 -0.73 8.46 9.60
N TYR A 236 0.29 9.15 10.12
CA TYR A 236 1.58 9.36 9.46
C TYR A 236 2.09 8.11 8.75
N SER A 237 2.35 8.20 7.46
CA SER A 237 2.69 7.09 6.57
C SER A 237 3.94 7.41 5.75
N ASP A 238 5.11 7.16 6.31
CA ASP A 238 6.39 7.32 5.64
C ASP A 238 6.70 6.09 4.78
N SER A 239 6.81 6.28 3.47
CA SER A 239 7.14 5.25 2.47
C SER A 239 8.58 5.34 1.95
N ASN A 240 9.46 6.16 2.54
CA ASN A 240 10.84 6.34 2.08
C ASN A 240 11.71 5.07 2.16
N PHE A 241 11.29 4.08 2.95
CA PHE A 241 11.94 2.77 3.06
C PHE A 241 11.57 1.80 1.93
N LEU A 242 10.68 2.15 1.01
CA LEU A 242 10.36 1.29 -0.13
C LEU A 242 11.55 1.16 -1.08
N ILE A 243 11.77 -0.06 -1.57
CA ILE A 243 12.68 -0.38 -2.67
C ILE A 243 11.80 -0.84 -3.83
N PRO A 244 11.57 -0.01 -4.87
CA PRO A 244 10.64 -0.31 -5.97
C PRO A 244 10.94 -1.64 -6.68
N GLU A 245 12.20 -1.99 -6.87
CA GLU A 245 12.65 -3.21 -7.56
C GLU A 245 12.30 -4.50 -6.81
N LEU A 246 11.93 -4.41 -5.54
CA LEU A 246 11.46 -5.55 -4.76
C LEU A 246 9.94 -5.72 -4.80
N VAL A 247 9.20 -4.78 -5.39
CA VAL A 247 7.75 -4.83 -5.46
C VAL A 247 7.30 -5.94 -6.41
N SER A 248 6.64 -6.95 -5.88
CA SER A 248 6.00 -8.02 -6.68
C SER A 248 4.63 -7.62 -7.20
N GLY A 249 3.98 -6.67 -6.55
CA GLY A 249 2.68 -6.12 -6.94
C GLY A 249 2.08 -5.26 -5.85
N ILE A 250 1.11 -4.44 -6.24
CA ILE A 250 0.37 -3.55 -5.35
C ILE A 250 -1.10 -3.91 -5.47
N GLN A 251 -1.69 -4.35 -4.36
CA GLN A 251 -3.13 -4.55 -4.27
C GLN A 251 -3.77 -3.30 -3.72
N TYR A 252 -4.89 -2.90 -4.29
CA TYR A 252 -5.64 -1.77 -3.77
C TYR A 252 -7.15 -2.07 -3.68
N LYS A 253 -7.77 -1.48 -2.69
CA LYS A 253 -9.20 -1.51 -2.42
C LYS A 253 -9.62 -0.10 -2.09
N LYS A 254 -10.69 0.42 -2.70
CA LYS A 254 -11.15 1.77 -2.43
C LYS A 254 -12.53 1.76 -1.78
N GLY A 255 -12.71 2.67 -0.81
CA GLY A 255 -13.91 2.78 -0.01
C GLY A 255 -14.05 1.75 1.11
N PRO A 256 -14.99 1.95 2.04
CA PRO A 256 -15.09 1.20 3.28
C PRO A 256 -15.92 -0.10 3.13
N TYR A 257 -15.70 -0.90 2.09
CA TYR A 257 -16.56 -2.05 1.73
C TYR A 257 -16.00 -3.42 2.16
N TYR A 258 -14.81 -3.47 2.75
CA TYR A 258 -14.04 -4.70 3.01
C TYR A 258 -13.95 -4.98 4.50
N ALA A 259 -14.31 -6.20 4.95
CA ALA A 259 -14.32 -6.54 6.37
C ALA A 259 -12.92 -6.74 6.96
N ASP A 260 -11.95 -7.13 6.14
CA ASP A 260 -10.54 -7.29 6.51
C ASP A 260 -9.79 -5.96 6.65
N GLU A 261 -10.33 -4.86 6.09
CA GLU A 261 -9.78 -3.51 6.24
C GLU A 261 -10.45 -2.78 7.41
N GLY A 262 -9.64 -2.13 8.25
CA GLY A 262 -10.06 -1.45 9.47
C GLY A 262 -9.74 0.03 9.45
N ASP A 263 -8.86 0.42 10.38
CA ASP A 263 -8.43 1.80 10.57
C ASP A 263 -7.82 2.39 9.30
N PHE A 264 -8.06 3.69 9.06
CA PHE A 264 -7.59 4.45 7.90
C PHE A 264 -8.03 3.94 6.53
N SER A 265 -9.05 3.09 6.44
CA SER A 265 -9.49 2.54 5.16
C SER A 265 -10.73 3.21 4.57
N ALA A 266 -11.09 4.41 5.01
CA ALA A 266 -12.30 5.10 4.52
C ALA A 266 -12.19 5.49 3.04
N ALA A 267 -11.08 6.07 2.60
CA ALA A 267 -10.80 6.30 1.19
C ALA A 267 -10.36 5.03 0.47
N GLY A 268 -9.56 4.19 1.14
CA GLY A 268 -9.08 2.92 0.59
C GLY A 268 -7.96 2.27 1.39
N ALA A 269 -7.46 1.16 0.86
CA ALA A 269 -6.29 0.45 1.37
C ALA A 269 -5.35 0.08 0.22
N VAL A 270 -4.05 0.14 0.47
CA VAL A 270 -2.99 -0.21 -0.47
C VAL A 270 -2.00 -1.17 0.19
N ASN A 271 -1.82 -2.34 -0.41
CA ASN A 271 -0.90 -3.36 0.08
C ASN A 271 0.23 -3.55 -0.94
N VAL A 272 1.43 -3.10 -0.60
CA VAL A 272 2.64 -3.27 -1.41
C VAL A 272 3.29 -4.60 -1.01
N ASN A 273 3.38 -5.53 -1.95
CA ASN A 273 3.99 -6.83 -1.71
C ASN A 273 5.42 -6.85 -2.24
N TYR A 274 6.31 -7.50 -1.52
CA TYR A 274 7.69 -7.75 -1.94
C TYR A 274 7.87 -9.18 -2.45
N VAL A 275 8.77 -9.36 -3.42
CA VAL A 275 9.15 -10.68 -3.94
C VAL A 275 9.71 -11.58 -2.82
N ASN A 276 9.48 -12.88 -2.93
CA ASN A 276 10.11 -13.88 -2.06
C ASN A 276 11.54 -14.20 -2.50
N ALA A 277 11.80 -14.09 -3.80
CA ALA A 277 13.09 -14.32 -4.42
C ALA A 277 13.21 -13.46 -5.68
N LEU A 278 14.44 -13.16 -6.07
CA LEU A 278 14.79 -12.62 -7.39
C LEU A 278 15.30 -13.75 -8.26
N ASP A 279 14.91 -13.76 -9.53
CA ASP A 279 15.37 -14.74 -10.52
C ASP A 279 16.86 -14.61 -10.80
N ALA A 280 17.39 -13.38 -10.74
CA ALA A 280 18.81 -13.06 -10.87
C ALA A 280 19.18 -11.92 -9.90
N PRO A 281 20.42 -11.88 -9.37
CA PRO A 281 20.89 -10.74 -8.61
C PRO A 281 20.92 -9.47 -9.46
N ILE A 282 20.67 -8.33 -8.83
CA ILE A 282 20.59 -7.01 -9.45
C ILE A 282 21.65 -6.10 -8.85
N ALA A 283 22.39 -5.40 -9.70
CA ALA A 283 23.19 -4.25 -9.34
C ALA A 283 22.74 -3.05 -10.18
N ASP A 284 22.22 -2.01 -9.55
CA ASP A 284 21.81 -0.77 -10.19
C ASP A 284 22.64 0.40 -9.66
N LEU A 285 23.16 1.21 -10.58
CA LEU A 285 23.84 2.46 -10.27
C LEU A 285 23.17 3.58 -11.05
N SER A 286 22.62 4.54 -10.33
CA SER A 286 21.91 5.68 -10.88
C SER A 286 22.58 6.98 -10.48
N LEU A 287 22.74 7.91 -11.43
CA LEU A 287 23.31 9.24 -11.24
C LEU A 287 22.40 10.28 -11.89
N GLY A 288 22.31 11.45 -11.29
CA GLY A 288 21.51 12.56 -11.81
C GLY A 288 22.08 13.92 -11.49
N ASN A 289 21.36 14.96 -11.94
CA ASN A 289 21.65 16.33 -11.50
C ASN A 289 21.27 16.51 -10.01
N ASP A 290 21.53 17.69 -9.47
CA ASP A 290 21.24 18.07 -8.08
C ASP A 290 21.82 17.08 -7.04
N GLY A 291 23.01 16.54 -7.31
CA GLY A 291 23.70 15.62 -6.41
C GLY A 291 23.11 14.21 -6.31
N TYR A 292 22.09 13.88 -7.12
CA TYR A 292 21.43 12.58 -7.08
C TYR A 292 22.39 11.42 -7.35
N ARG A 293 22.42 10.45 -6.43
CA ARG A 293 23.21 9.23 -6.54
C ARG A 293 22.47 8.09 -5.83
N ARG A 294 22.31 7.00 -6.52
CA ARG A 294 21.69 5.78 -5.95
C ARG A 294 22.49 4.55 -6.34
N GLY A 295 22.72 3.66 -5.41
CA GLY A 295 23.26 2.33 -5.63
C GLY A 295 22.36 1.30 -4.97
N LEU A 296 21.91 0.30 -5.73
CA LEU A 296 21.13 -0.83 -5.26
C LEU A 296 21.85 -2.14 -5.57
N PHE A 297 21.95 -3.00 -4.57
CA PHE A 297 22.35 -4.40 -4.72
C PHE A 297 21.26 -5.28 -4.14
N ALA A 298 20.74 -6.22 -4.92
CA ALA A 298 19.75 -7.18 -4.46
C ALA A 298 20.01 -8.57 -5.06
N GLY A 299 19.69 -9.61 -4.32
CA GLY A 299 19.86 -10.98 -4.84
C GLY A 299 19.28 -12.01 -3.90
N SER A 300 19.13 -13.23 -4.45
CA SER A 300 18.58 -14.36 -3.74
C SER A 300 19.51 -15.57 -3.82
N THR A 301 19.54 -16.35 -2.76
CA THR A 301 20.30 -17.62 -2.70
C THR A 301 19.54 -18.65 -1.89
N ALA A 302 19.76 -19.94 -2.22
CA ALA A 302 19.24 -21.01 -1.40
C ALA A 302 19.94 -21.04 -0.02
N PHE A 303 19.17 -21.07 1.05
CA PHE A 303 19.68 -21.09 2.41
C PHE A 303 18.72 -21.82 3.37
N ALA A 304 19.25 -22.72 4.19
CA ALA A 304 18.52 -23.42 5.25
C ALA A 304 17.19 -24.04 4.80
N GLY A 305 17.15 -24.67 3.63
CA GLY A 305 15.94 -25.32 3.09
C GLY A 305 14.89 -24.36 2.52
N GLY A 306 15.24 -23.08 2.35
CA GLY A 306 14.43 -22.03 1.76
C GLY A 306 15.28 -21.13 0.87
N THR A 307 14.76 -19.94 0.58
CA THR A 307 15.44 -18.88 -0.15
C THR A 307 15.69 -17.69 0.74
N LEU A 308 16.92 -17.19 0.76
CA LEU A 308 17.31 -15.93 1.38
C LEU A 308 17.43 -14.86 0.30
N LEU A 309 16.63 -13.81 0.40
CA LEU A 309 16.71 -12.58 -0.37
C LEU A 309 17.41 -11.52 0.49
N GLY A 310 18.35 -10.80 -0.11
CA GLY A 310 18.98 -9.61 0.49
C GLY A 310 18.97 -8.44 -0.48
N ALA A 311 18.74 -7.22 0.03
CA ALA A 311 18.87 -5.99 -0.72
C ALA A 311 19.48 -4.89 0.15
N LEU A 312 20.30 -4.04 -0.48
CA LEU A 312 20.91 -2.86 0.13
C LEU A 312 20.83 -1.69 -0.83
N GLU A 313 20.24 -0.60 -0.41
CA GLU A 313 20.14 0.67 -1.13
C GLU A 313 20.92 1.75 -0.38
N LEU A 314 21.79 2.46 -1.13
CA LEU A 314 22.47 3.66 -0.69
C LEU A 314 21.98 4.81 -1.58
N TYR A 315 21.54 5.91 -0.97
CA TYR A 315 20.91 7.00 -1.68
C TYR A 315 21.40 8.35 -1.17
N ARG A 316 21.61 9.29 -2.08
CA ARG A 316 21.84 10.70 -1.78
C ARG A 316 21.17 11.59 -2.84
N ASN A 317 20.56 12.69 -2.38
CA ASN A 317 20.03 13.74 -3.23
C ASN A 317 20.16 15.11 -2.53
N ASP A 318 20.55 16.14 -3.27
CA ASP A 318 20.64 17.51 -2.75
C ASP A 318 19.38 18.31 -3.12
N GLY A 319 18.56 17.82 -4.09
CA GLY A 319 17.39 18.52 -4.61
C GLY A 319 17.73 19.81 -5.37
N PRO A 320 16.72 20.47 -5.98
CA PRO A 320 16.92 21.72 -6.74
C PRO A 320 17.06 22.98 -5.87
N TRP A 321 17.17 22.83 -4.56
CA TRP A 321 17.10 23.87 -3.54
C TRP A 321 18.39 24.67 -3.44
N THR A 322 18.28 25.96 -3.13
CA THR A 322 19.43 26.83 -2.83
C THR A 322 20.12 26.38 -1.54
N SER A 323 19.32 25.96 -0.53
CA SER A 323 19.80 25.23 0.64
C SER A 323 19.60 23.74 0.39
N PRO A 324 20.66 22.97 0.04
CA PRO A 324 20.52 21.58 -0.35
C PRO A 324 19.88 20.70 0.73
N ASP A 325 18.99 19.79 0.34
CA ASP A 325 18.41 18.81 1.24
C ASP A 325 19.46 17.87 1.86
N ASP A 326 20.60 17.67 1.17
CA ASP A 326 21.65 16.72 1.59
C ASP A 326 21.06 15.40 2.10
N TYR A 327 19.96 14.96 1.47
CA TYR A 327 19.26 13.75 1.87
C TYR A 327 20.15 12.54 1.67
N ARG A 328 20.33 11.78 2.74
CA ARG A 328 21.12 10.55 2.76
C ARG A 328 20.29 9.45 3.36
N LYS A 329 20.17 8.36 2.62
CA LYS A 329 19.40 7.19 3.01
C LYS A 329 20.25 5.93 2.92
N ILE A 330 20.13 5.08 3.93
CA ILE A 330 20.56 3.68 3.89
C ILE A 330 19.31 2.84 4.14
N ASN A 331 19.06 1.89 3.24
CA ASN A 331 17.90 1.02 3.33
C ASN A 331 18.30 -0.42 3.02
N GLY A 332 17.91 -1.35 3.86
CA GLY A 332 18.21 -2.77 3.73
C GLY A 332 16.98 -3.63 3.93
N VAL A 333 16.88 -4.68 3.12
CA VAL A 333 15.84 -5.71 3.24
C VAL A 333 16.51 -7.08 3.27
N GLY A 334 16.13 -7.90 4.25
CA GLY A 334 16.47 -9.31 4.32
C GLY A 334 15.21 -10.13 4.44
N ARG A 335 14.99 -11.12 3.56
CA ARG A 335 13.83 -12.01 3.62
C ARG A 335 14.29 -13.46 3.49
N TRP A 336 13.90 -14.28 4.44
CA TRP A 336 14.01 -15.73 4.29
C TRP A 336 12.63 -16.33 4.12
N SER A 337 12.45 -17.18 3.13
CA SER A 337 11.16 -17.81 2.82
C SER A 337 11.35 -19.30 2.47
N THR A 338 10.37 -20.11 2.86
CA THR A 338 10.32 -21.54 2.54
C THR A 338 8.90 -21.96 2.20
N GLY A 339 8.77 -23.02 1.41
CA GLY A 339 7.49 -23.48 0.87
C GLY A 339 7.11 -22.72 -0.41
N ASP A 340 5.83 -22.66 -0.69
CA ASP A 340 5.23 -21.94 -1.81
C ASP A 340 4.16 -20.95 -1.32
N GLN A 341 3.49 -20.29 -2.26
CA GLN A 341 2.42 -19.32 -1.95
C GLN A 341 1.21 -19.96 -1.25
N ALA A 342 1.00 -21.25 -1.42
CA ALA A 342 -0.11 -21.96 -0.79
C ALA A 342 0.25 -22.50 0.60
N ASN A 343 1.51 -22.88 0.81
CA ASN A 343 2.01 -23.46 2.06
C ASN A 343 3.43 -22.98 2.30
N GLY A 344 3.57 -21.83 2.94
CA GLY A 344 4.85 -21.19 3.12
C GLY A 344 5.03 -20.53 4.49
N PHE A 345 6.28 -20.24 4.78
CA PHE A 345 6.69 -19.43 5.91
C PHE A 345 7.76 -18.44 5.46
N SER A 346 7.63 -17.20 5.87
CA SER A 346 8.65 -16.19 5.60
C SER A 346 8.92 -15.30 6.80
N VAL A 347 10.15 -14.86 6.92
CA VAL A 347 10.57 -13.81 7.86
C VAL A 347 11.21 -12.71 7.05
N ILE A 348 10.79 -11.47 7.26
CA ILE A 348 11.34 -10.29 6.60
C ILE A 348 11.83 -9.28 7.64
N ALA A 349 13.02 -8.77 7.44
CA ALA A 349 13.60 -7.65 8.18
C ALA A 349 13.82 -6.48 7.24
N VAL A 350 13.40 -5.28 7.67
CA VAL A 350 13.65 -4.01 6.96
C VAL A 350 14.38 -3.08 7.90
N ALA A 351 15.43 -2.42 7.40
CA ALA A 351 16.23 -1.46 8.15
C ALA A 351 16.45 -0.21 7.30
N TYR A 352 15.78 0.87 7.68
CA TYR A 352 15.84 2.17 7.03
C TYR A 352 16.35 3.23 7.99
N GLN A 353 17.20 4.12 7.48
CA GLN A 353 17.63 5.36 8.15
C GLN A 353 17.78 6.46 7.11
N GLY A 354 17.23 7.63 7.41
CA GLY A 354 17.33 8.85 6.60
C GLY A 354 17.72 10.07 7.45
N VAL A 355 18.44 11.00 6.82
CA VAL A 355 18.80 12.33 7.40
C VAL A 355 18.73 13.35 6.27
N TRP A 356 18.09 14.50 6.51
CA TRP A 356 17.89 15.54 5.49
C TRP A 356 17.81 16.94 6.10
N ASN A 357 18.09 17.95 5.29
CA ASN A 357 17.56 19.29 5.49
C ASN A 357 16.31 19.45 4.66
N SER A 358 15.52 20.48 4.91
CA SER A 358 14.32 20.74 4.14
C SER A 358 14.11 22.20 3.82
N THR A 359 13.37 22.42 2.76
CA THR A 359 12.70 23.67 2.47
C THR A 359 11.23 23.40 2.68
N ASP A 360 10.63 24.00 3.69
CA ASP A 360 9.18 23.98 3.90
C ASP A 360 8.49 24.87 2.85
N GLN A 361 7.16 24.91 2.88
CA GLN A 361 6.39 25.80 2.00
C GLN A 361 6.72 27.27 2.28
N ILE A 362 6.95 28.03 1.21
CA ILE A 362 7.34 29.42 1.27
C ILE A 362 6.20 30.36 0.88
N PRO A 363 6.08 31.56 1.49
CA PRO A 363 5.02 32.51 1.15
C PRO A 363 5.21 33.10 -0.25
N GLN A 364 4.14 33.11 -1.04
CA GLN A 364 4.15 33.59 -2.43
C GLN A 364 4.64 35.05 -2.52
N ARG A 365 4.23 35.91 -1.57
CA ARG A 365 4.64 37.32 -1.49
C ARG A 365 6.17 37.51 -1.39
N ALA A 366 6.84 36.61 -0.66
CA ALA A 366 8.29 36.69 -0.51
C ALA A 366 9.01 36.47 -1.85
N VAL A 367 8.47 35.61 -2.71
CA VAL A 367 8.99 35.37 -4.06
C VAL A 367 8.61 36.51 -5.01
N ASP A 368 7.36 36.98 -4.95
CA ASP A 368 6.87 38.07 -5.81
C ASP A 368 7.58 39.39 -5.55
N GLU A 369 7.97 39.69 -4.32
CA GLU A 369 8.73 40.85 -3.90
C GLU A 369 10.24 40.69 -4.13
N GLY A 370 10.69 39.48 -4.50
CA GLY A 370 12.09 39.17 -4.74
C GLY A 370 12.94 39.11 -3.47
N LEU A 371 12.32 38.87 -2.31
CA LEU A 371 13.02 38.71 -1.04
C LEU A 371 13.76 37.36 -1.01
N ILE A 372 13.15 36.33 -1.58
CA ILE A 372 13.73 35.00 -1.77
C ILE A 372 13.42 34.47 -3.18
N GLY A 373 14.21 33.52 -3.65
CA GLY A 373 13.94 32.79 -4.89
C GLY A 373 12.92 31.67 -4.65
N ARG A 374 12.31 31.17 -5.72
CA ARG A 374 11.31 30.10 -5.69
C ARG A 374 11.82 28.79 -5.06
N PHE A 375 13.13 28.56 -5.04
CA PHE A 375 13.79 27.38 -4.50
C PHE A 375 14.63 27.68 -3.26
N ASP A 376 14.38 28.84 -2.62
CA ASP A 376 15.03 29.21 -1.36
C ASP A 376 14.19 28.73 -0.16
N ALA A 377 14.81 28.69 1.02
CA ALA A 377 14.14 28.43 2.29
C ALA A 377 14.03 29.74 3.09
N VAL A 378 12.95 29.89 3.86
CA VAL A 378 12.85 30.96 4.86
C VAL A 378 13.74 30.61 6.07
N ASP A 379 13.61 29.39 6.58
CA ASP A 379 14.56 28.85 7.57
C ASP A 379 15.43 27.73 6.93
N PRO A 380 16.71 27.96 6.66
CA PRO A 380 17.59 26.94 6.10
C PRO A 380 18.04 25.90 7.13
N THR A 381 17.55 25.95 8.36
CA THR A 381 17.87 25.00 9.43
C THR A 381 16.81 23.93 9.64
N ASP A 382 15.69 23.99 8.89
CA ASP A 382 14.67 22.97 8.88
C ASP A 382 15.19 21.64 8.34
N GLY A 383 14.50 20.54 8.62
CA GLY A 383 14.91 19.22 8.20
C GLY A 383 14.55 18.12 9.18
N GLY A 384 15.17 16.97 9.04
CA GLY A 384 14.87 15.88 9.94
C GLY A 384 15.81 14.70 9.86
N ARG A 385 15.53 13.74 10.69
CA ARG A 385 16.10 12.40 10.65
C ARG A 385 15.08 11.38 11.11
N SER A 386 15.04 10.24 10.46
CA SER A 386 14.16 9.15 10.85
C SER A 386 14.84 7.79 10.72
N HIS A 387 14.35 6.82 11.46
CA HIS A 387 14.63 5.42 11.19
C HIS A 387 13.39 4.55 11.36
N ARG A 388 13.37 3.44 10.64
CA ARG A 388 12.39 2.36 10.78
C ARG A 388 13.10 1.02 10.69
N TYR A 389 13.10 0.28 11.79
CA TYR A 389 13.56 -1.09 11.82
C TYR A 389 12.37 -2.00 12.08
N SER A 390 12.14 -2.96 11.22
CA SER A 390 11.01 -3.88 11.38
C SER A 390 11.41 -5.32 11.15
N LEU A 391 10.76 -6.21 11.88
CA LEU A 391 10.84 -7.65 11.70
C LEU A 391 9.42 -8.20 11.67
N SER A 392 9.10 -8.97 10.65
CA SER A 392 7.82 -9.67 10.57
C SER A 392 8.00 -11.13 10.19
N ALA A 393 7.04 -11.95 10.60
CA ALA A 393 6.96 -13.36 10.25
C ALA A 393 5.56 -13.65 9.72
N GLN A 394 5.49 -14.33 8.59
CA GLN A 394 4.24 -14.72 7.93
C GLN A 394 4.20 -16.23 7.73
N TRP A 395 3.06 -16.83 8.01
CA TRP A 395 2.80 -18.23 7.75
C TRP A 395 1.48 -18.39 7.03
N GLU A 396 1.51 -19.20 5.97
CA GLU A 396 0.33 -19.51 5.18
C GLU A 396 0.20 -21.02 4.98
N SER A 397 -1.00 -21.52 5.08
CA SER A 397 -1.30 -22.94 4.83
C SER A 397 -2.66 -23.09 4.16
N THR A 398 -2.65 -23.73 2.99
CA THR A 398 -3.84 -24.03 2.20
C THR A 398 -4.17 -25.51 2.25
N GLY A 399 -5.31 -25.84 2.82
CA GLY A 399 -5.87 -27.17 2.82
C GLY A 399 -6.86 -27.39 1.66
N TYR A 400 -7.57 -28.52 1.68
CA TYR A 400 -8.52 -28.88 0.63
C TYR A 400 -9.61 -27.82 0.39
N ASN A 401 -10.15 -27.24 1.44
CA ASN A 401 -11.25 -26.26 1.40
C ASN A 401 -11.03 -25.08 2.32
N SER A 402 -9.83 -24.89 2.82
CA SER A 402 -9.51 -23.78 3.72
C SER A 402 -8.10 -23.26 3.52
N GLN A 403 -7.92 -21.96 3.73
CA GLN A 403 -6.63 -21.29 3.77
C GLN A 403 -6.51 -20.56 5.11
N THR A 404 -5.38 -20.67 5.75
CA THR A 404 -5.06 -19.95 6.99
C THR A 404 -3.83 -19.11 6.76
N ARG A 405 -3.89 -17.85 7.20
CA ARG A 405 -2.77 -16.91 7.18
C ARG A 405 -2.56 -16.35 8.59
N VAL A 406 -1.32 -16.30 9.01
CA VAL A 406 -0.92 -15.74 10.32
C VAL A 406 0.27 -14.83 10.09
N GLU A 407 0.27 -13.69 10.74
CA GLU A 407 1.35 -12.73 10.67
C GLU A 407 1.60 -12.09 12.04
N ALA A 408 2.87 -11.86 12.35
CA ALA A 408 3.30 -11.11 13.53
C ALA A 408 4.42 -10.16 13.13
N TYR A 409 4.46 -8.97 13.74
CA TYR A 409 5.48 -7.98 13.44
C TYR A 409 5.87 -7.15 14.67
N VAL A 410 7.08 -6.59 14.59
CA VAL A 410 7.58 -5.56 15.49
C VAL A 410 8.26 -4.48 14.67
N ILE A 411 8.06 -3.22 15.06
CA ILE A 411 8.65 -2.03 14.44
C ILE A 411 9.25 -1.18 15.54
N ASP A 412 10.51 -0.79 15.38
CA ASP A 412 11.17 0.29 16.10
C ASP A 412 11.28 1.49 15.18
N TYR A 413 10.76 2.63 15.63
CA TYR A 413 10.67 3.85 14.82
C TYR A 413 11.06 5.07 15.62
N ALA A 414 11.77 5.98 14.96
CA ALA A 414 12.01 7.31 15.48
C ALA A 414 11.99 8.38 14.40
N LEU A 415 11.55 9.58 14.80
CA LEU A 415 11.58 10.80 14.01
C LEU A 415 12.04 11.96 14.91
N ASP A 416 12.94 12.79 14.38
CA ASP A 416 13.15 14.17 14.80
C ASP A 416 12.92 15.03 13.57
N LEU A 417 12.00 15.97 13.64
CA LEU A 417 11.60 16.82 12.54
C LEU A 417 11.56 18.27 13.00
N TRP A 418 12.24 19.15 12.26
CA TRP A 418 12.25 20.60 12.47
C TRP A 418 11.58 21.28 11.31
N ASN A 419 10.56 22.11 11.60
CA ASN A 419 9.82 22.89 10.61
C ASN A 419 9.63 24.33 11.12
N ASP A 420 9.47 25.27 10.18
CA ASP A 420 9.08 26.64 10.45
C ASP A 420 8.06 27.11 9.40
N PHE A 421 6.76 27.04 9.72
CA PHE A 421 5.70 27.42 8.78
C PHE A 421 5.32 28.88 8.87
N THR A 422 5.32 29.46 10.08
CA THR A 422 4.83 30.81 10.34
C THR A 422 5.92 31.87 10.45
N CYS A 423 7.17 31.45 10.36
CA CYS A 423 8.39 32.24 10.31
C CYS A 423 8.66 33.03 11.60
N PHE A 424 8.11 34.23 11.76
CA PHE A 424 8.29 35.13 12.91
C PHE A 424 6.97 35.63 13.45
N LEU A 425 5.86 34.89 13.29
CA LEU A 425 4.54 35.31 13.69
C LEU A 425 4.35 35.18 15.21
N ARG A 426 4.77 34.04 15.79
CA ARG A 426 4.63 33.74 17.24
C ARG A 426 5.80 34.30 18.05
N ASP A 427 7.02 34.07 17.61
CA ASP A 427 8.23 34.62 18.20
C ASP A 427 8.96 35.56 17.23
N PRO A 428 8.73 36.89 17.31
CA PRO A 428 9.38 37.87 16.45
C PRO A 428 10.91 37.97 16.60
N VAL A 429 11.49 37.32 17.63
CA VAL A 429 12.91 37.43 17.98
C VAL A 429 13.69 36.20 17.57
N HIS A 430 13.12 35.01 17.84
CA HIS A 430 13.84 33.75 17.63
C HIS A 430 13.38 33.01 16.38
N GLY A 431 12.19 33.35 15.82
CA GLY A 431 11.51 32.60 14.79
C GLY A 431 10.62 31.53 15.38
N ASP A 432 9.76 30.94 14.54
CA ASP A 432 8.72 30.00 14.95
C ASP A 432 9.12 28.54 14.70
N GLN A 433 10.44 28.27 14.53
CA GLN A 433 10.88 26.89 14.34
C GLN A 433 10.52 26.04 15.54
N PHE A 434 9.96 24.87 15.26
CA PHE A 434 9.63 23.86 16.25
C PHE A 434 10.20 22.49 15.88
N ALA A 435 10.38 21.65 16.88
CA ALA A 435 10.79 20.27 16.71
C ALA A 435 9.68 19.30 17.14
N GLN A 436 9.44 18.30 16.32
CA GLN A 436 8.56 17.17 16.62
C GLN A 436 9.38 15.92 16.83
N VAL A 437 9.24 15.29 17.98
CA VAL A 437 10.02 14.13 18.37
C VAL A 437 9.11 12.94 18.62
N ASP A 438 9.38 11.84 17.92
CA ASP A 438 8.64 10.58 18.06
C ASP A 438 9.59 9.43 18.30
N ARG A 439 9.30 8.62 19.32
CA ARG A 439 10.02 7.40 19.64
C ARG A 439 9.02 6.32 20.00
N ARG A 440 9.05 5.20 19.28
CA ARG A 440 8.06 4.14 19.51
C ARG A 440 8.53 2.74 19.18
N VAL A 441 7.86 1.80 19.80
CA VAL A 441 7.86 0.39 19.39
C VAL A 441 6.41 -0.02 19.08
N VAL A 442 6.19 -0.52 17.87
CA VAL A 442 4.90 -1.07 17.46
C VAL A 442 4.99 -2.58 17.42
N THR A 443 4.02 -3.26 17.99
CA THR A 443 3.88 -4.73 17.88
C THR A 443 2.51 -5.09 17.35
N GLY A 444 2.43 -6.13 16.54
CA GLY A 444 1.13 -6.58 16.04
C GLY A 444 1.09 -8.04 15.67
N PHE A 445 -0.14 -8.51 15.61
CA PHE A 445 -0.47 -9.89 15.26
C PHE A 445 -1.77 -9.88 14.47
N GLN A 446 -1.80 -10.65 13.38
CA GLN A 446 -3.05 -10.89 12.66
C GLN A 446 -3.16 -12.35 12.24
N ALA A 447 -4.38 -12.87 12.26
CA ALA A 447 -4.68 -14.21 11.80
C ALA A 447 -6.02 -14.20 11.05
N SER A 448 -6.07 -14.93 9.95
CA SER A 448 -7.31 -15.12 9.20
C SER A 448 -7.43 -16.55 8.70
N ARG A 449 -8.67 -16.99 8.57
CA ARG A 449 -8.97 -18.25 7.91
C ARG A 449 -10.13 -18.08 6.96
N GLN A 450 -9.96 -18.63 5.78
CA GLN A 450 -10.92 -18.64 4.69
C GLN A 450 -11.37 -20.07 4.43
N TRP A 451 -12.63 -20.26 4.13
CA TRP A 451 -13.22 -21.57 3.84
C TRP A 451 -14.02 -21.52 2.54
N LEU A 452 -13.92 -22.57 1.75
CA LEU A 452 -14.80 -22.84 0.61
C LEU A 452 -15.85 -23.86 1.05
N LEU A 453 -17.09 -23.41 1.14
CA LEU A 453 -18.20 -24.17 1.67
C LEU A 453 -19.29 -24.32 0.61
N THR A 454 -20.12 -25.34 0.75
CA THR A 454 -21.41 -25.44 0.04
C THR A 454 -22.50 -25.43 1.09
N LEU A 455 -23.26 -24.33 1.15
CA LEU A 455 -24.36 -24.16 2.08
C LEU A 455 -25.66 -24.02 1.29
N PHE A 456 -26.68 -24.81 1.64
CA PHE A 456 -27.98 -24.82 0.94
C PHE A 456 -27.87 -24.97 -0.57
N GLY A 457 -26.90 -25.79 -1.04
CA GLY A 457 -26.66 -26.01 -2.47
C GLY A 457 -26.02 -24.85 -3.22
N ARG A 458 -25.48 -23.84 -2.50
CA ARG A 458 -24.78 -22.68 -3.06
C ARG A 458 -23.33 -22.68 -2.61
N ASP A 459 -22.46 -22.20 -3.50
CA ASP A 459 -21.06 -22.00 -3.16
C ASP A 459 -20.93 -20.75 -2.30
N VAL A 460 -20.25 -20.91 -1.16
CA VAL A 460 -19.99 -19.86 -0.17
C VAL A 460 -18.49 -19.84 0.12
N GLU A 461 -17.88 -18.69 -0.06
CA GLU A 461 -16.54 -18.41 0.42
C GLU A 461 -16.67 -17.58 1.71
N ALA A 462 -16.32 -18.17 2.85
CA ALA A 462 -16.38 -17.51 4.15
C ALA A 462 -14.97 -17.20 4.64
N ARG A 463 -14.75 -16.02 5.21
CA ARG A 463 -13.50 -15.62 5.86
C ARG A 463 -13.80 -15.05 7.23
N ALA A 464 -12.97 -15.41 8.21
CA ALA A 464 -12.95 -14.76 9.52
C ALA A 464 -11.51 -14.44 9.92
N GLY A 465 -11.34 -13.39 10.67
CA GLY A 465 -10.01 -12.99 11.11
C GLY A 465 -10.02 -12.14 12.37
N PHE A 466 -8.83 -12.03 12.92
CA PHE A 466 -8.51 -11.27 14.12
C PHE A 466 -7.24 -10.44 13.87
N GLN A 467 -7.23 -9.21 14.38
CA GLN A 467 -6.09 -8.29 14.31
C GLN A 467 -5.86 -7.68 15.69
N LEU A 468 -4.60 -7.53 16.08
CA LEU A 468 -4.16 -6.89 17.31
C LEU A 468 -2.95 -6.01 16.99
N ARG A 469 -2.94 -4.78 17.51
CA ARG A 469 -1.83 -3.86 17.41
C ARG A 469 -1.65 -3.11 18.74
N ASN A 470 -0.39 -2.91 19.13
CA ASN A 470 -0.02 -2.03 20.23
C ASN A 470 1.10 -1.08 19.76
N ASP A 471 0.87 0.21 19.96
CA ASP A 471 1.86 1.27 19.80
C ASP A 471 2.26 1.74 21.20
N ASN A 472 3.49 1.47 21.60
CA ASN A 472 4.10 1.98 22.82
C ASN A 472 5.02 3.14 22.46
N ILE A 473 4.64 4.35 22.84
CA ILE A 473 5.24 5.61 22.44
C ILE A 473 5.76 6.34 23.69
N PRO A 474 7.01 6.06 24.10
CA PRO A 474 7.59 6.68 25.29
C PRO A 474 7.91 8.16 25.12
N THR A 475 7.92 8.69 23.91
CA THR A 475 8.18 10.11 23.66
C THR A 475 7.37 10.58 22.46
N LEU A 476 6.48 11.51 22.69
CA LEU A 476 5.82 12.37 21.72
C LEU A 476 5.99 13.81 22.17
N ALA A 477 7.00 14.51 21.62
CA ALA A 477 7.33 15.85 22.07
C ALA A 477 7.13 16.88 20.96
N LEU A 478 6.77 18.09 21.40
CA LEU A 478 6.76 19.33 20.64
C LEU A 478 7.61 20.34 21.40
N ASP A 479 8.70 20.80 20.78
CA ASP A 479 9.63 21.76 21.34
C ASP A 479 9.67 23.02 20.48
N ASP A 480 9.68 24.19 21.07
CA ASP A 480 10.09 25.43 20.39
C ASP A 480 11.61 25.39 20.22
N THR A 481 12.07 25.69 19.01
CA THR A 481 13.51 25.60 18.69
C THR A 481 14.00 26.84 17.95
N LYS A 482 15.32 27.01 17.93
CA LYS A 482 16.00 27.96 17.05
C LYS A 482 17.24 27.30 16.48
N ALA A 483 17.32 27.20 15.18
CA ALA A 483 18.43 26.53 14.49
C ALA A 483 18.68 25.12 15.06
N ARG A 484 17.60 24.39 15.37
CA ARG A 484 17.52 23.06 15.99
C ARG A 484 17.93 22.96 17.46
N ASP A 485 18.25 24.08 18.11
CA ASP A 485 18.49 24.11 19.54
C ASP A 485 17.17 24.36 20.28
N VAL A 486 16.83 23.52 21.27
CA VAL A 486 15.59 23.60 22.04
C VAL A 486 15.59 24.85 22.92
N LEU A 487 14.55 25.65 22.80
CA LEU A 487 14.29 26.83 23.66
C LEU A 487 13.37 26.46 24.81
N SER A 488 12.24 25.78 24.50
CA SER A 488 11.27 25.30 25.48
C SER A 488 10.56 24.04 24.98
N THR A 489 10.09 23.22 25.92
CA THR A 489 9.23 22.06 25.60
C THR A 489 7.78 22.43 25.84
N VAL A 490 6.96 22.35 24.80
CA VAL A 490 5.51 22.61 24.84
C VAL A 490 4.78 21.34 25.29
N ILE A 491 5.07 20.22 24.63
CA ILE A 491 4.48 18.90 24.92
C ILE A 491 5.59 17.87 25.11
N ASP A 492 5.41 16.99 26.08
CA ASP A 492 6.17 15.74 26.25
C ASP A 492 5.22 14.68 26.79
N ASP A 493 4.69 13.89 25.89
CA ASP A 493 3.67 12.88 26.17
C ASP A 493 4.22 11.46 26.06
N HIS A 494 3.73 10.59 26.96
CA HIS A 494 3.85 9.15 26.83
C HIS A 494 2.51 8.56 26.44
N VAL A 495 2.45 7.83 25.33
CA VAL A 495 1.19 7.24 24.84
C VAL A 495 1.31 5.74 24.67
N SER A 496 0.35 5.00 25.20
CA SER A 496 0.13 3.60 24.86
C SER A 496 -1.21 3.45 24.19
N GLN A 497 -1.19 3.01 22.95
CA GLN A 497 -2.39 2.76 22.16
C GLN A 497 -2.47 1.30 21.78
N THR A 498 -3.59 0.63 22.14
CA THR A 498 -3.85 -0.76 21.78
C THR A 498 -5.13 -0.85 20.98
N SER A 499 -5.11 -1.54 19.85
CA SER A 499 -6.32 -1.84 19.08
C SER A 499 -6.47 -3.34 18.85
N GLY A 500 -7.70 -3.81 18.91
CA GLY A 500 -8.08 -5.20 18.60
C GLY A 500 -9.32 -5.24 17.73
N ALA A 501 -9.34 -6.14 16.74
CA ALA A 501 -10.45 -6.29 15.82
C ALA A 501 -10.81 -7.74 15.58
N LEU A 502 -12.12 -7.99 15.41
CA LEU A 502 -12.67 -9.24 14.89
C LEU A 502 -13.50 -8.93 13.64
N TYR A 503 -13.33 -9.72 12.59
CA TYR A 503 -14.11 -9.57 11.38
C TYR A 503 -14.54 -10.89 10.78
N GLY A 504 -15.62 -10.84 10.01
CA GLY A 504 -16.12 -11.97 9.23
C GLY A 504 -16.75 -11.49 7.93
N GLN A 505 -16.56 -12.27 6.86
CA GLN A 505 -17.11 -12.00 5.55
C GLN A 505 -17.58 -13.30 4.90
N ALA A 506 -18.69 -13.24 4.17
CA ALA A 506 -19.15 -14.34 3.32
C ALA A 506 -19.48 -13.84 1.92
N SER A 507 -18.87 -14.46 0.90
CA SER A 507 -19.21 -14.27 -0.51
C SER A 507 -20.06 -15.45 -0.96
N ILE A 508 -21.29 -15.17 -1.37
CA ILE A 508 -22.35 -16.16 -1.64
C ILE A 508 -22.78 -16.03 -3.10
N GLN A 509 -22.69 -17.11 -3.88
CA GLN A 509 -23.28 -17.16 -5.22
C GLN A 509 -24.80 -17.34 -5.09
N VAL A 510 -25.55 -16.23 -5.04
CA VAL A 510 -27.01 -16.21 -4.84
C VAL A 510 -27.76 -16.74 -6.06
N ALA A 511 -27.28 -16.42 -7.25
CA ALA A 511 -27.79 -16.91 -8.55
C ALA A 511 -26.61 -17.01 -9.53
N PRO A 512 -26.77 -17.66 -10.68
CA PRO A 512 -25.66 -17.84 -11.64
C PRO A 512 -24.93 -16.55 -12.05
N LYS A 513 -25.63 -15.40 -11.98
CA LYS A 513 -25.08 -14.07 -12.31
C LYS A 513 -25.28 -13.03 -11.18
N LEU A 514 -25.42 -13.50 -9.96
CA LEU A 514 -25.56 -12.64 -8.79
C LEU A 514 -24.73 -13.21 -7.62
N ARG A 515 -23.73 -12.50 -7.23
CA ARG A 515 -22.91 -12.77 -6.06
C ARG A 515 -23.15 -11.68 -5.01
N ALA A 516 -23.43 -12.09 -3.77
CA ALA A 516 -23.56 -11.19 -2.64
C ALA A 516 -22.39 -11.40 -1.68
N ILE A 517 -21.79 -10.31 -1.21
CA ILE A 517 -20.72 -10.33 -0.23
C ILE A 517 -21.19 -9.55 0.98
N VAL A 518 -21.29 -10.23 2.12
CA VAL A 518 -21.72 -9.64 3.39
C VAL A 518 -20.55 -9.70 4.36
N GLY A 519 -20.24 -8.59 4.98
CA GLY A 519 -19.14 -8.46 5.94
C GLY A 519 -19.55 -7.72 7.19
N VAL A 520 -18.91 -8.06 8.29
CA VAL A 520 -19.02 -7.36 9.57
C VAL A 520 -17.65 -7.25 10.20
N ARG A 521 -17.40 -6.14 10.89
CA ARG A 521 -16.19 -5.92 11.65
C ARG A 521 -16.51 -5.17 12.94
N GLY A 522 -15.85 -5.55 14.04
CA GLY A 522 -15.87 -4.85 15.31
C GLY A 522 -14.45 -4.52 15.75
N ASP A 523 -14.22 -3.28 16.10
CA ASP A 523 -12.92 -2.77 16.57
C ASP A 523 -13.08 -2.21 17.99
N LEU A 524 -12.08 -2.43 18.82
CA LEU A 524 -11.96 -1.90 20.17
C LEU A 524 -10.57 -1.28 20.31
N TYR A 525 -10.52 -0.05 20.82
CA TYR A 525 -9.31 0.69 21.09
C TYR A 525 -9.15 0.95 22.58
N HIS A 526 -7.92 1.10 23.03
CA HIS A 526 -7.58 1.58 24.35
C HIS A 526 -6.43 2.57 24.25
N PHE A 527 -6.66 3.79 24.70
CA PHE A 527 -5.68 4.86 24.78
C PHE A 527 -5.31 5.10 26.24
N ASP A 528 -4.03 5.24 26.54
CA ASP A 528 -3.48 5.69 27.83
C ASP A 528 -2.44 6.78 27.54
N VAL A 529 -2.76 8.02 27.90
CA VAL A 529 -1.95 9.21 27.66
C VAL A 529 -1.48 9.77 28.99
N GLN A 530 -0.19 9.99 29.12
CA GLN A 530 0.47 10.64 30.24
C GLN A 530 1.19 11.87 29.69
N SER A 531 0.64 13.05 29.95
CA SER A 531 1.12 14.32 29.42
C SER A 531 1.92 15.09 30.49
N ASN A 532 2.90 15.89 30.05
CA ASN A 532 3.54 16.92 30.89
C ASN A 532 2.55 18.02 31.32
N VAL A 533 1.41 18.17 30.63
CA VAL A 533 0.25 18.96 31.05
C VAL A 533 -0.77 18.00 31.70
N PRO A 534 -0.86 17.94 33.05
CA PRO A 534 -1.62 16.89 33.73
C PRO A 534 -3.09 16.79 33.34
N GLU A 535 -3.73 17.93 32.97
CA GLU A 535 -5.11 18.04 32.56
C GLU A 535 -5.38 17.26 31.25
N ASN A 536 -4.38 17.07 30.42
CA ASN A 536 -4.45 16.36 29.15
C ASN A 536 -4.15 14.85 29.28
N SER A 537 -3.74 14.42 30.49
CA SER A 537 -3.55 13.01 30.79
C SER A 537 -4.90 12.29 30.93
N GLY A 538 -5.01 11.06 30.45
CA GLY A 538 -6.26 10.32 30.58
C GLY A 538 -6.26 8.97 29.86
N ARG A 539 -7.41 8.32 29.94
CA ARG A 539 -7.67 7.03 29.27
C ARG A 539 -9.00 7.05 28.58
N ASP A 540 -9.09 6.38 27.43
CA ASP A 540 -10.35 6.15 26.75
C ASP A 540 -10.36 4.74 26.14
N THR A 541 -11.57 4.15 26.01
CA THR A 541 -11.72 2.80 25.45
C THR A 541 -12.94 2.74 24.52
N PRO A 542 -12.83 3.39 23.35
CA PRO A 542 -13.90 3.41 22.37
C PRO A 542 -13.97 2.11 21.56
N GLY A 543 -15.18 1.80 21.08
CA GLY A 543 -15.43 0.71 20.15
C GLY A 543 -16.31 1.12 18.99
N ILE A 544 -16.13 0.45 17.85
CA ILE A 544 -16.90 0.73 16.64
C ILE A 544 -17.30 -0.56 15.92
N PHE A 545 -18.50 -0.57 15.33
CA PHE A 545 -19.01 -1.70 14.54
C PHE A 545 -19.27 -1.27 13.10
N SER A 546 -18.79 -2.07 12.13
CA SER A 546 -18.73 -1.71 10.70
C SER A 546 -19.34 -2.81 9.82
N PRO A 547 -20.65 -2.74 9.49
CA PRO A 547 -21.29 -3.61 8.52
C PRO A 547 -20.95 -3.22 7.08
N LYS A 548 -20.94 -4.23 6.19
CA LYS A 548 -20.56 -4.07 4.77
C LYS A 548 -21.39 -5.02 3.90
N LEU A 549 -21.74 -4.52 2.69
CA LEU A 549 -22.50 -5.28 1.69
C LEU A 549 -22.01 -4.93 0.29
N SER A 550 -21.74 -5.95 -0.53
CA SER A 550 -21.48 -5.78 -1.96
C SER A 550 -22.36 -6.76 -2.75
N LEU A 551 -22.94 -6.28 -3.83
CA LEU A 551 -23.68 -7.07 -4.81
C LEU A 551 -22.98 -6.97 -6.16
N VAL A 552 -22.70 -8.12 -6.77
CA VAL A 552 -22.01 -8.21 -8.06
C VAL A 552 -22.91 -8.93 -9.03
N PHE A 553 -23.25 -8.24 -10.11
CA PHE A 553 -24.10 -8.76 -11.19
C PHE A 553 -23.25 -9.06 -12.42
N GLY A 554 -23.26 -10.31 -12.86
CA GLY A 554 -22.49 -10.76 -14.01
C GLY A 554 -21.70 -12.06 -13.74
N PRO A 555 -20.70 -12.37 -14.60
CA PRO A 555 -20.33 -11.61 -15.79
C PRO A 555 -21.35 -11.72 -16.94
N PHE A 556 -21.52 -10.60 -17.66
CA PHE A 556 -22.25 -10.54 -18.93
C PHE A 556 -21.24 -10.16 -20.02
N SER A 557 -20.79 -11.11 -20.82
CA SER A 557 -19.73 -10.88 -21.82
C SER A 557 -18.50 -10.18 -21.22
N ASN A 558 -17.91 -10.76 -20.18
CA ASN A 558 -16.77 -10.23 -19.42
C ASN A 558 -17.00 -8.82 -18.83
N THR A 559 -18.25 -8.51 -18.48
CA THR A 559 -18.62 -7.26 -17.81
C THR A 559 -19.39 -7.56 -16.54
N GLU A 560 -19.01 -6.94 -15.44
CA GLU A 560 -19.69 -7.01 -14.15
C GLU A 560 -20.14 -5.62 -13.69
N LEU A 561 -21.29 -5.58 -13.03
CA LEU A 561 -21.85 -4.41 -12.37
C LEU A 561 -21.77 -4.61 -10.85
N TYR A 562 -21.44 -3.57 -10.12
CA TYR A 562 -21.22 -3.59 -8.68
C TYR A 562 -22.11 -2.57 -7.99
N LEU A 563 -22.66 -2.97 -6.86
CA LEU A 563 -23.34 -2.10 -5.92
C LEU A 563 -22.75 -2.36 -4.53
N ASN A 564 -22.08 -1.39 -3.97
CA ASN A 564 -21.40 -1.51 -2.68
C ASN A 564 -21.95 -0.52 -1.67
N GLY A 565 -22.04 -0.93 -0.43
CA GLY A 565 -22.35 -0.08 0.71
C GLY A 565 -21.66 -0.60 1.95
N GLY A 566 -21.15 0.30 2.77
CA GLY A 566 -20.46 -0.11 3.98
C GLY A 566 -20.09 1.06 4.87
N THR A 567 -19.65 0.71 6.07
CA THR A 567 -19.09 1.66 7.01
C THR A 567 -17.64 1.30 7.32
N GLY A 568 -16.82 2.33 7.55
CA GLY A 568 -15.45 2.24 8.00
C GLY A 568 -15.20 3.30 9.05
N PHE A 569 -13.96 3.56 9.36
CA PHE A 569 -13.58 4.59 10.31
C PHE A 569 -12.10 4.94 10.15
N HIS A 570 -11.70 6.06 10.74
CA HIS A 570 -10.31 6.29 11.16
C HIS A 570 -10.26 6.53 12.68
N SER A 571 -9.15 6.16 13.30
CA SER A 571 -8.82 6.55 14.65
C SER A 571 -8.15 7.91 14.64
N ASN A 572 -8.51 8.77 15.62
CA ASN A 572 -7.79 10.00 15.87
C ASN A 572 -6.58 9.76 16.77
N ASP A 573 -5.68 10.76 16.85
CA ASP A 573 -4.55 10.75 17.75
C ASP A 573 -5.00 10.58 19.20
N GLY A 574 -4.36 9.70 19.95
CA GLY A 574 -4.72 9.40 21.32
C GLY A 574 -4.62 10.62 22.23
N ARG A 575 -3.73 11.59 21.96
CA ARG A 575 -3.61 12.86 22.68
C ARG A 575 -4.89 13.69 22.53
N GLY A 576 -5.40 13.81 21.31
CA GLY A 576 -6.66 14.51 21.04
C GLY A 576 -7.88 13.86 21.72
N ALA A 577 -7.87 12.55 21.95
CA ALA A 577 -8.92 11.84 22.66
C ALA A 577 -8.99 12.16 24.16
N THR A 578 -7.87 12.60 24.76
CA THR A 578 -7.78 12.95 26.19
C THR A 578 -7.62 14.44 26.45
N LEU A 579 -7.24 15.22 25.43
CA LEU A 579 -7.03 16.67 25.50
C LEU A 579 -8.21 17.39 26.13
N THR A 580 -7.95 18.31 27.08
CA THR A 580 -8.96 19.14 27.73
C THR A 580 -8.62 20.62 27.75
N VAL A 581 -7.34 20.94 27.61
CA VAL A 581 -6.83 22.30 27.61
C VAL A 581 -5.73 22.45 26.56
N ASP A 582 -5.60 23.66 26.03
CA ASP A 582 -4.45 24.06 25.22
C ASP A 582 -3.15 23.91 26.02
N PRO A 583 -2.10 23.29 25.51
CA PRO A 583 -0.89 23.03 26.27
C PRO A 583 -0.09 24.29 26.64
N THR A 584 -0.29 25.41 25.91
CA THR A 584 0.43 26.68 26.11
C THR A 584 -0.38 27.66 26.94
N THR A 585 -1.68 27.84 26.61
CA THR A 585 -2.52 28.85 27.24
C THR A 585 -3.34 28.29 28.40
N LEU A 586 -3.49 26.98 28.50
CA LEU A 586 -4.38 26.26 29.44
C LEU A 586 -5.86 26.61 29.28
N GLU A 587 -6.25 27.20 28.15
CA GLU A 587 -7.65 27.45 27.84
C GLU A 587 -8.35 26.13 27.49
N PRO A 588 -9.66 26.00 27.83
CA PRO A 588 -10.41 24.77 27.52
C PRO A 588 -10.47 24.47 26.00
N LEU A 589 -10.22 23.24 25.61
CA LEU A 589 -10.34 22.73 24.25
C LEU A 589 -11.36 21.60 24.14
N GLU A 590 -11.89 21.41 22.93
CA GLU A 590 -12.78 20.30 22.61
C GLU A 590 -11.97 19.03 22.28
N LYS A 591 -12.36 17.90 22.90
CA LYS A 591 -11.78 16.59 22.58
C LYS A 591 -12.18 16.12 21.19
N VAL A 592 -11.27 15.50 20.47
CA VAL A 592 -11.62 14.78 19.25
C VAL A 592 -12.41 13.51 19.57
N LYS A 593 -13.26 13.06 18.65
CA LYS A 593 -13.84 11.72 18.73
C LYS A 593 -12.73 10.69 18.47
N PRO A 594 -12.46 9.76 19.38
CA PRO A 594 -11.37 8.80 19.20
C PRO A 594 -11.50 7.94 17.95
N LEU A 595 -12.72 7.58 17.54
CA LEU A 595 -13.03 6.81 16.33
C LEU A 595 -14.10 7.54 15.52
N VAL A 596 -13.76 8.00 14.34
CA VAL A 596 -14.66 8.73 13.43
C VAL A 596 -15.22 7.76 12.40
N ARG A 597 -16.55 7.67 12.35
CA ARG A 597 -17.24 6.81 11.39
C ARG A 597 -17.27 7.41 10.01
N ALA A 598 -16.92 6.56 9.02
CA ALA A 598 -17.15 6.80 7.59
C ALA A 598 -18.29 5.89 7.08
N LYS A 599 -19.12 6.40 6.16
CA LYS A 599 -20.21 5.68 5.49
C LYS A 599 -20.05 5.85 3.99
N GLY A 600 -19.93 4.73 3.27
CA GLY A 600 -19.69 4.75 1.84
C GLY A 600 -20.75 3.98 1.04
N ALA A 601 -21.02 4.46 -0.16
CA ALA A 601 -21.79 3.76 -1.17
C ALA A 601 -21.15 3.93 -2.55
N GLU A 602 -21.24 2.90 -3.39
CA GLU A 602 -20.61 2.90 -4.72
C GLU A 602 -21.45 2.09 -5.71
N VAL A 603 -21.57 2.61 -6.92
CA VAL A 603 -22.04 1.89 -8.09
C VAL A 603 -20.92 1.89 -9.12
N GLY A 604 -20.59 0.71 -9.64
CA GLY A 604 -19.48 0.61 -10.57
C GLY A 604 -19.66 -0.45 -11.63
N VAL A 605 -18.83 -0.38 -12.66
CA VAL A 605 -18.74 -1.35 -13.74
C VAL A 605 -17.28 -1.68 -14.01
N ARG A 606 -16.99 -2.94 -14.27
CA ARG A 606 -15.73 -3.45 -14.78
C ARG A 606 -15.99 -4.24 -16.04
N SER A 607 -15.20 -3.99 -17.07
CA SER A 607 -15.32 -4.71 -18.35
C SER A 607 -13.96 -5.03 -18.95
N THR A 608 -13.83 -6.28 -19.41
CA THR A 608 -12.69 -6.78 -20.20
C THR A 608 -13.20 -7.36 -21.52
N ASN A 609 -14.32 -6.83 -22.03
CA ASN A 609 -15.00 -7.34 -23.23
C ASN A 609 -14.17 -7.15 -24.51
N LEU A 610 -13.30 -6.15 -24.55
CA LEU A 610 -12.35 -5.93 -25.64
C LEU A 610 -10.99 -6.55 -25.29
N ARG A 611 -10.43 -7.30 -26.23
CA ARG A 611 -9.16 -7.98 -26.03
C ARG A 611 -8.05 -7.01 -25.64
N GLY A 612 -7.39 -7.31 -24.52
CA GLY A 612 -6.29 -6.54 -23.97
C GLY A 612 -6.71 -5.18 -23.39
N PHE A 613 -8.02 -4.85 -23.40
CA PHE A 613 -8.53 -3.61 -22.85
C PHE A 613 -9.36 -3.88 -21.59
N GLN A 614 -9.00 -3.22 -20.52
CA GLN A 614 -9.77 -3.17 -19.29
C GLN A 614 -10.25 -1.75 -19.04
N THR A 615 -11.50 -1.63 -18.63
CA THR A 615 -12.05 -0.37 -18.14
C THR A 615 -12.82 -0.60 -16.85
N THR A 616 -12.68 0.32 -15.92
CA THR A 616 -13.47 0.38 -14.69
C THR A 616 -14.02 1.79 -14.53
N LEU A 617 -15.30 1.89 -14.20
CA LEU A 617 -15.94 3.14 -13.87
C LEU A 617 -16.69 2.97 -12.55
N ALA A 618 -16.52 3.89 -11.64
CA ALA A 618 -17.24 3.93 -10.37
C ALA A 618 -17.78 5.34 -10.11
N VAL A 619 -18.98 5.41 -9.58
CA VAL A 619 -19.55 6.61 -8.95
C VAL A 619 -19.75 6.29 -7.49
N TRP A 620 -19.27 7.16 -6.60
CA TRP A 620 -19.23 6.88 -5.18
C TRP A 620 -19.63 8.08 -4.33
N LEU A 621 -20.07 7.78 -3.13
CA LEU A 621 -20.39 8.73 -2.06
C LEU A 621 -19.72 8.25 -0.78
N LEU A 622 -19.18 9.20 -0.02
CA LEU A 622 -18.55 8.96 1.28
C LEU A 622 -18.91 10.10 2.26
N ASP A 623 -19.48 9.75 3.39
CA ASP A 623 -19.77 10.66 4.50
C ASP A 623 -18.85 10.35 5.68
N LEU A 624 -18.29 11.39 6.30
CA LEU A 624 -17.57 11.33 7.58
C LEU A 624 -18.36 12.06 8.66
N ASP A 625 -18.39 11.47 9.83
CA ASP A 625 -19.11 12.05 10.98
C ASP A 625 -18.37 13.27 11.58
N SER A 626 -17.06 13.46 11.29
CA SER A 626 -16.24 14.60 11.70
C SER A 626 -14.97 14.67 10.84
N GLU A 627 -14.46 15.88 10.62
CA GLU A 627 -13.08 16.12 10.11
C GLU A 627 -12.18 16.66 11.23
N LEU A 628 -12.66 16.76 12.46
CA LEU A 628 -11.90 17.24 13.61
C LEU A 628 -10.73 16.29 13.87
N VAL A 629 -9.53 16.83 13.83
CA VAL A 629 -8.28 16.13 14.03
C VAL A 629 -7.42 16.83 15.08
N PHE A 630 -6.45 16.10 15.63
CA PHE A 630 -5.42 16.68 16.47
C PHE A 630 -4.29 17.21 15.58
N SER A 631 -3.94 18.48 15.76
CA SER A 631 -2.81 19.12 15.08
C SER A 631 -1.51 18.84 15.83
N GLY A 632 -0.62 18.07 15.22
CA GLY A 632 0.70 17.76 15.78
C GLY A 632 1.64 18.98 15.80
N ASP A 633 1.42 19.95 14.92
CA ASP A 633 2.24 21.15 14.78
C ASP A 633 1.93 22.20 15.86
N ALA A 634 0.73 22.18 16.39
CA ALA A 634 0.26 23.12 17.42
C ALA A 634 0.02 22.46 18.78
N GLY A 635 -0.17 21.14 18.79
CA GLY A 635 -0.51 20.40 20.00
C GLY A 635 -1.97 20.61 20.47
N ASP A 636 -2.84 21.07 19.60
CA ASP A 636 -4.23 21.39 19.85
C ASP A 636 -5.17 20.66 18.87
N THR A 637 -6.43 21.08 18.78
CA THR A 637 -7.42 20.53 17.86
C THR A 637 -7.98 21.62 16.96
N GLU A 638 -8.03 21.34 15.65
CA GLU A 638 -8.70 22.21 14.70
C GLU A 638 -10.21 21.95 14.71
N PRO A 639 -11.04 22.98 14.88
CA PRO A 639 -12.49 22.84 14.79
C PRO A 639 -12.91 22.31 13.41
N SER A 640 -13.71 21.27 13.39
CA SER A 640 -14.14 20.69 12.12
C SER A 640 -15.54 20.10 12.22
N ARG A 641 -16.18 19.91 11.08
CA ARG A 641 -17.56 19.52 10.89
C ARG A 641 -17.66 18.19 10.17
N ALA A 642 -18.84 17.55 10.22
CA ALA A 642 -19.14 16.40 9.39
C ALA A 642 -19.07 16.76 7.90
N SER A 643 -18.62 15.82 7.08
CA SER A 643 -18.38 16.07 5.66
C SER A 643 -19.03 15.05 4.76
N ARG A 644 -19.20 15.44 3.51
CA ARG A 644 -19.63 14.57 2.39
C ARG A 644 -18.73 14.74 1.20
N ARG A 645 -18.32 13.60 0.64
CA ARG A 645 -17.59 13.51 -0.62
C ARG A 645 -18.39 12.72 -1.63
N VAL A 646 -18.50 13.23 -2.85
CA VAL A 646 -19.13 12.56 -4.00
C VAL A 646 -18.19 12.65 -5.18
N GLY A 647 -18.04 11.57 -5.89
CA GLY A 647 -17.12 11.57 -7.03
C GLY A 647 -17.32 10.42 -8.00
N PHE A 648 -16.51 10.44 -9.05
CA PHE A 648 -16.36 9.31 -9.96
C PHE A 648 -14.88 9.04 -10.23
N GLU A 649 -14.61 7.81 -10.62
CA GLU A 649 -13.29 7.34 -11.04
C GLU A 649 -13.47 6.50 -12.31
N TRP A 650 -12.65 6.78 -13.31
CA TRP A 650 -12.61 6.04 -14.56
C TRP A 650 -11.18 5.66 -14.88
N ALA A 651 -10.88 4.38 -14.83
CA ALA A 651 -9.56 3.84 -15.07
C ALA A 651 -9.56 2.90 -16.27
N ASN A 652 -8.56 3.05 -17.13
CA ASN A 652 -8.41 2.29 -18.36
C ASN A 652 -6.98 1.76 -18.47
N TYR A 653 -6.87 0.52 -18.89
CA TYR A 653 -5.60 -0.13 -19.19
C TYR A 653 -5.76 -0.92 -20.48
N TRP A 654 -4.88 -0.69 -21.44
CA TRP A 654 -4.95 -1.31 -22.75
C TRP A 654 -3.59 -1.84 -23.20
N SER A 655 -3.40 -3.15 -23.17
CA SER A 655 -2.32 -3.84 -23.86
C SER A 655 -2.67 -3.92 -25.35
N VAL A 656 -2.33 -2.87 -26.11
CA VAL A 656 -2.63 -2.76 -27.55
C VAL A 656 -2.01 -3.92 -28.31
N ASN A 657 -0.79 -4.26 -27.94
CA ASN A 657 -0.06 -5.41 -28.44
C ASN A 657 1.06 -5.79 -27.46
N ARG A 658 1.98 -6.67 -27.84
CA ARG A 658 3.04 -7.20 -26.98
C ARG A 658 4.13 -6.19 -26.60
N TRP A 659 4.18 -5.04 -27.24
CA TRP A 659 5.21 -4.01 -27.03
C TRP A 659 4.65 -2.64 -26.71
N LEU A 660 3.33 -2.42 -26.79
CA LEU A 660 2.69 -1.14 -26.52
C LEU A 660 1.56 -1.31 -25.54
N THR A 661 1.64 -0.57 -24.45
CA THR A 661 0.61 -0.43 -23.42
C THR A 661 0.21 1.03 -23.28
N LEU A 662 -1.07 1.27 -23.11
CA LEU A 662 -1.67 2.56 -22.81
C LEU A 662 -2.45 2.47 -21.52
N ASP A 663 -2.31 3.45 -20.64
CA ASP A 663 -3.16 3.60 -19.47
C ASP A 663 -3.68 5.04 -19.37
N ALA A 664 -4.88 5.20 -18.83
CA ALA A 664 -5.47 6.51 -18.61
C ALA A 664 -6.48 6.46 -17.47
N ASP A 665 -6.30 7.35 -16.49
CA ASP A 665 -7.13 7.45 -15.31
C ASP A 665 -7.66 8.87 -15.15
N LEU A 666 -8.93 8.98 -14.78
CA LEU A 666 -9.58 10.24 -14.46
C LEU A 666 -10.38 10.06 -13.17
N ALA A 667 -10.13 10.92 -12.20
CA ALA A 667 -10.89 10.99 -10.97
C ALA A 667 -11.37 12.42 -10.74
N TYR A 668 -12.63 12.54 -10.32
CA TYR A 668 -13.21 13.81 -9.91
C TYR A 668 -13.97 13.62 -8.60
N SER A 669 -13.84 14.56 -7.69
CA SER A 669 -14.54 14.55 -6.41
C SER A 669 -14.99 15.95 -6.02
N ARG A 670 -16.09 15.99 -5.28
CA ARG A 670 -16.59 17.18 -4.61
C ARG A 670 -16.71 16.89 -3.13
N ALA A 671 -15.89 17.55 -2.34
CA ALA A 671 -15.87 17.44 -0.87
C ALA A 671 -16.45 18.69 -0.24
N ARG A 672 -17.40 18.53 0.69
CA ARG A 672 -18.06 19.64 1.37
C ARG A 672 -18.38 19.27 2.81
N PHE A 673 -18.31 20.26 3.68
CA PHE A 673 -18.94 20.18 4.99
C PHE A 673 -20.46 20.08 4.85
N THR A 674 -21.12 19.32 5.71
CA THR A 674 -22.58 19.10 5.65
C THR A 674 -23.35 20.04 6.54
N GLN A 675 -22.71 20.65 7.51
CA GLN A 675 -23.30 21.64 8.42
C GLN A 675 -23.07 23.04 7.86
N TYR A 676 -24.09 23.86 7.93
CA TYR A 676 -24.01 25.27 7.51
C TYR A 676 -23.09 26.06 8.44
N ASP A 677 -22.20 26.82 7.84
CA ASP A 677 -21.38 27.83 8.50
C ASP A 677 -21.26 29.07 7.60
N PRO A 678 -21.41 30.31 8.13
CA PRO A 678 -21.23 31.52 7.32
C PRO A 678 -19.81 31.64 6.71
N VAL A 679 -18.80 30.99 7.26
CA VAL A 679 -17.44 30.99 6.72
C VAL A 679 -17.37 30.25 5.39
N GLY A 680 -18.16 29.18 5.19
CA GLY A 680 -18.18 28.39 3.96
C GLY A 680 -18.38 26.90 4.18
N ASP A 681 -18.42 26.13 3.09
CA ASP A 681 -18.64 24.68 3.11
C ASP A 681 -17.53 23.87 2.42
N HIS A 682 -16.52 24.52 1.86
CA HIS A 682 -15.41 23.81 1.24
C HIS A 682 -14.46 23.24 2.30
N ILE A 683 -13.91 22.05 2.00
CA ILE A 683 -12.86 21.47 2.83
C ILE A 683 -11.52 21.93 2.25
N PRO A 684 -10.71 22.68 3.02
CA PRO A 684 -9.42 23.15 2.54
C PRO A 684 -8.50 22.01 2.08
N GLY A 685 -7.84 22.20 0.94
CA GLY A 685 -6.92 21.20 0.38
C GLY A 685 -7.59 19.97 -0.26
N ALA A 686 -8.92 19.79 -0.14
CA ALA A 686 -9.61 18.64 -0.69
C ALA A 686 -9.47 18.56 -2.21
N ILE A 687 -8.97 17.42 -2.69
CA ILE A 687 -8.73 17.20 -4.12
C ILE A 687 -10.03 17.20 -4.92
N GLU A 688 -10.06 17.93 -6.05
CA GLU A 688 -11.21 17.98 -6.94
C GLU A 688 -11.00 17.14 -8.20
N GLY A 689 -9.95 17.38 -8.96
CA GLY A 689 -9.69 16.68 -10.21
C GLY A 689 -8.27 16.14 -10.30
N VAL A 690 -8.15 14.88 -10.69
CA VAL A 690 -6.88 14.20 -10.98
C VAL A 690 -7.01 13.48 -12.32
N ALA A 691 -5.99 13.60 -13.16
CA ALA A 691 -5.88 12.78 -14.35
C ALA A 691 -4.45 12.30 -14.53
N SER A 692 -4.29 11.07 -14.96
CA SER A 692 -3.02 10.54 -15.42
C SER A 692 -3.21 9.81 -16.74
N ALA A 693 -2.17 9.84 -17.58
CA ALA A 693 -2.13 9.07 -18.82
C ALA A 693 -0.70 8.58 -19.07
N GLY A 694 -0.58 7.35 -19.50
CA GLY A 694 0.70 6.71 -19.76
C GLY A 694 0.73 6.00 -21.11
N LEU A 695 1.87 6.06 -21.75
CA LEU A 695 2.25 5.25 -22.89
C LEU A 695 3.53 4.51 -22.54
N SER A 696 3.52 3.19 -22.55
CA SER A 696 4.69 2.36 -22.28
C SER A 696 5.03 1.51 -23.50
N VAL A 697 6.30 1.45 -23.83
CA VAL A 697 6.86 0.68 -24.94
C VAL A 697 7.88 -0.31 -24.42
N ASN A 698 7.79 -1.56 -24.84
CA ASN A 698 8.75 -2.62 -24.49
C ASN A 698 9.02 -3.50 -25.73
N ASP A 699 9.94 -3.06 -26.59
CA ASP A 699 10.17 -3.68 -27.88
C ASP A 699 11.22 -4.81 -27.81
N ARG A 700 11.09 -5.79 -28.70
CA ARG A 700 12.01 -6.91 -28.84
C ARG A 700 13.41 -6.52 -29.34
N SER A 701 13.55 -5.38 -29.99
CA SER A 701 14.84 -4.83 -30.43
C SER A 701 15.71 -4.35 -29.26
N GLY A 702 15.18 -4.31 -28.05
CA GLY A 702 15.86 -3.88 -26.84
C GLY A 702 15.44 -2.50 -26.34
N PHE A 703 14.68 -1.72 -27.11
CA PHE A 703 14.15 -0.44 -26.67
C PHE A 703 12.97 -0.63 -25.72
N PHE A 704 12.96 0.15 -24.63
CA PHE A 704 11.83 0.25 -23.70
C PHE A 704 11.73 1.69 -23.17
N GLY A 705 10.57 2.05 -22.68
CA GLY A 705 10.39 3.37 -22.07
C GLY A 705 8.94 3.73 -21.88
N SER A 706 8.71 4.88 -21.27
CA SER A 706 7.37 5.42 -20.98
C SER A 706 7.33 6.94 -21.18
N LEU A 707 6.14 7.43 -21.49
CA LEU A 707 5.79 8.83 -21.44
C LEU A 707 4.56 8.93 -20.55
N ARG A 708 4.63 9.72 -19.48
CA ARG A 708 3.55 9.88 -18.52
C ARG A 708 3.17 11.34 -18.35
N TYR A 709 1.87 11.56 -18.33
CA TYR A 709 1.23 12.84 -18.03
C TYR A 709 0.52 12.73 -16.68
N ARG A 710 0.71 13.73 -15.85
CA ARG A 710 0.11 13.89 -14.53
C ARG A 710 -0.58 15.25 -14.46
N TYR A 711 -1.81 15.28 -13.99
CA TYR A 711 -2.58 16.50 -13.75
C TYR A 711 -3.16 16.50 -12.35
N PHE A 712 -2.87 17.54 -11.60
CA PHE A 712 -3.42 17.83 -10.31
C PHE A 712 -4.20 19.14 -10.39
N GLY A 713 -5.52 19.06 -10.28
CA GLY A 713 -6.43 20.18 -10.49
C GLY A 713 -6.41 21.19 -9.35
N PRO A 714 -6.93 22.42 -9.60
CA PRO A 714 -7.05 23.45 -8.58
C PRO A 714 -8.09 23.04 -7.54
N ARG A 715 -7.87 23.46 -6.27
CA ARG A 715 -8.72 23.15 -5.13
C ARG A 715 -8.87 24.36 -4.21
N ALA A 716 -9.94 24.38 -3.39
CA ALA A 716 -10.13 25.40 -2.38
C ALA A 716 -9.02 25.31 -1.32
N LEU A 717 -8.45 26.43 -0.92
CA LEU A 717 -7.47 26.52 0.17
C LEU A 717 -8.10 27.02 1.47
N ILE A 718 -9.29 27.63 1.38
CA ILE A 718 -10.10 28.08 2.52
C ILE A 718 -11.57 27.73 2.30
N GLU A 719 -12.35 27.76 3.37
CA GLU A 719 -13.72 27.25 3.39
C GLU A 719 -14.69 28.01 2.50
N ASP A 720 -14.54 29.32 2.31
CA ASP A 720 -15.37 30.15 1.43
C ASP A 720 -15.00 30.06 -0.05
N ASN A 721 -13.91 29.30 -0.38
CA ASN A 721 -13.39 29.14 -1.73
C ASN A 721 -12.92 30.43 -2.44
N SER A 722 -12.67 31.50 -1.70
CA SER A 722 -12.16 32.77 -2.27
C SER A 722 -10.69 32.66 -2.66
N VAL A 723 -9.93 31.75 -2.04
CA VAL A 723 -8.55 31.41 -2.38
C VAL A 723 -8.48 29.97 -2.86
N ARG A 724 -7.82 29.78 -4.02
CA ARG A 724 -7.65 28.48 -4.65
C ARG A 724 -6.20 28.22 -4.99
N SER A 725 -5.78 26.94 -4.93
CA SER A 725 -4.50 26.51 -5.50
C SER A 725 -4.48 26.69 -7.01
N THR A 726 -3.29 26.71 -7.59
CA THR A 726 -3.07 26.55 -9.04
C THR A 726 -3.15 25.09 -9.44
N ALA A 727 -3.42 24.83 -10.74
CA ALA A 727 -3.27 23.48 -11.28
C ALA A 727 -1.79 23.15 -11.50
N SER A 728 -1.41 21.91 -11.18
CA SER A 728 -0.09 21.38 -11.49
C SER A 728 -0.18 20.34 -12.61
N THR A 729 0.72 20.46 -13.58
CA THR A 729 0.85 19.49 -14.68
C THR A 729 2.31 19.08 -14.83
N GLU A 730 2.52 17.79 -14.99
CA GLU A 730 3.86 17.23 -15.13
C GLU A 730 3.88 16.19 -16.25
N VAL A 731 4.95 16.18 -17.03
CA VAL A 731 5.22 15.14 -18.02
C VAL A 731 6.58 14.55 -17.75
N ASN A 732 6.62 13.23 -17.56
CA ASN A 732 7.84 12.49 -17.31
C ASN A 732 8.11 11.54 -18.47
N LEU A 733 9.39 11.30 -18.74
CA LEU A 733 9.86 10.44 -19.83
C LEU A 733 10.90 9.45 -19.30
N ARG A 734 10.71 8.18 -19.61
CA ARG A 734 11.74 7.15 -19.51
C ARG A 734 12.15 6.68 -20.90
N ALA A 735 13.43 6.57 -21.15
CA ALA A 735 13.99 5.96 -22.35
C ALA A 735 15.07 4.96 -21.94
N GLY A 736 14.94 3.71 -22.35
CA GLY A 736 15.88 2.65 -21.98
C GLY A 736 16.26 1.77 -23.16
N TYR A 737 17.43 1.14 -23.05
CA TYR A 737 17.92 0.19 -24.02
C TYR A 737 18.63 -0.99 -23.36
N ARG A 738 18.25 -2.21 -23.73
CA ARG A 738 18.90 -3.44 -23.30
C ARG A 738 20.13 -3.69 -24.17
N LEU A 739 21.32 -3.39 -23.63
CA LEU A 739 22.62 -3.62 -24.30
C LEU A 739 22.89 -5.12 -24.47
N THR A 740 22.53 -5.88 -23.46
CA THR A 740 22.50 -7.35 -23.47
C THR A 740 21.23 -7.85 -22.80
N LYS A 741 21.01 -9.15 -22.68
CA LYS A 741 19.90 -9.71 -21.91
C LYS A 741 19.99 -9.35 -20.40
N ASP A 742 21.18 -9.07 -19.90
CA ASP A 742 21.48 -8.88 -18.48
C ASP A 742 21.86 -7.42 -18.15
N LEU A 743 22.16 -6.59 -19.15
CA LEU A 743 22.63 -5.22 -18.96
C LEU A 743 21.74 -4.24 -19.71
N HIS A 744 21.18 -3.25 -18.99
CA HIS A 744 20.42 -2.16 -19.60
C HIS A 744 20.81 -0.80 -19.05
N VAL A 745 20.59 0.21 -19.87
CA VAL A 745 20.75 1.62 -19.54
C VAL A 745 19.40 2.30 -19.62
N THR A 746 19.16 3.25 -18.73
CA THR A 746 17.94 4.03 -18.69
C THR A 746 18.26 5.50 -18.51
N LEU A 747 17.50 6.35 -19.15
CA LEU A 747 17.47 7.80 -18.93
C LEU A 747 16.05 8.17 -18.51
N ASP A 748 15.88 8.68 -17.31
CA ASP A 748 14.65 9.29 -16.82
C ASP A 748 14.76 10.82 -16.88
N VAL A 749 13.72 11.46 -17.38
CA VAL A 749 13.58 12.92 -17.41
C VAL A 749 12.29 13.27 -16.70
N PHE A 750 12.41 13.88 -15.52
CA PHE A 750 11.27 14.36 -14.74
C PHE A 750 11.00 15.82 -15.09
N ASN A 751 9.73 16.22 -15.04
CA ASN A 751 9.25 17.55 -15.44
C ASN A 751 9.83 17.96 -16.80
N LEU A 752 9.58 17.15 -17.84
CA LEU A 752 10.16 17.29 -19.19
C LEU A 752 10.05 18.72 -19.76
N PHE A 753 8.95 19.40 -19.49
CA PHE A 753 8.70 20.76 -20.00
C PHE A 753 9.15 21.86 -19.03
N ASN A 754 9.77 21.51 -17.89
CA ASN A 754 10.24 22.42 -16.86
C ASN A 754 9.14 23.39 -16.38
N GLN A 755 7.95 22.84 -16.13
CA GLN A 755 6.81 23.61 -15.62
C GLN A 755 7.13 24.17 -14.24
N GLN A 756 6.80 25.44 -14.03
CA GLN A 756 6.93 26.11 -12.74
C GLN A 756 5.57 26.10 -12.02
N SER A 757 5.16 24.94 -11.56
CA SER A 757 3.94 24.77 -10.77
C SER A 757 4.27 24.48 -9.32
N SER A 758 3.25 24.47 -8.46
CA SER A 758 3.35 24.04 -7.07
C SER A 758 3.07 22.55 -6.97
N ASP A 759 3.82 21.85 -6.14
CA ASP A 759 3.53 20.48 -5.76
C ASP A 759 2.40 20.46 -4.73
N ILE A 760 2.39 21.46 -3.84
CA ILE A 760 1.30 21.71 -2.89
C ILE A 760 1.18 23.21 -2.58
N ASP A 761 -0.04 23.67 -2.31
CA ASP A 761 -0.36 25.03 -1.87
C ASP A 761 -1.21 24.96 -0.60
N TYR A 762 -0.92 25.89 0.34
CA TYR A 762 -1.69 26.17 1.55
C TYR A 762 -2.03 27.66 1.63
N TYR A 763 -2.96 28.06 2.49
CA TYR A 763 -3.26 29.45 2.76
C TYR A 763 -3.37 29.67 4.27
N TYR A 764 -2.43 30.40 4.82
CA TYR A 764 -2.39 30.74 6.24
C TYR A 764 -1.62 32.05 6.46
N THR A 765 -1.65 32.55 7.70
CA THR A 765 -0.91 33.74 8.11
C THR A 765 0.51 33.36 8.52
N SER A 766 1.49 34.09 7.95
CA SER A 766 2.89 34.03 8.36
C SER A 766 3.46 35.43 8.48
N ARG A 767 4.62 35.58 9.09
CA ARG A 767 5.27 36.88 9.24
C ARG A 767 6.74 36.82 8.85
N LEU A 768 7.11 37.65 7.90
CA LEU A 768 8.51 37.86 7.54
C LEU A 768 9.13 39.00 8.38
N PRO A 769 10.47 39.10 8.50
CA PRO A 769 11.12 40.19 9.18
C PRO A 769 10.72 41.56 8.61
N GLY A 770 10.25 42.46 9.48
CA GLY A 770 9.80 43.81 9.10
C GLY A 770 8.30 43.95 8.78
N GLU A 771 7.55 42.87 8.70
CA GLU A 771 6.10 42.86 8.52
C GLU A 771 5.35 43.18 9.85
N PRO A 772 4.04 43.58 9.78
CA PRO A 772 3.20 43.79 10.96
C PRO A 772 3.23 42.60 11.91
N LEU A 773 3.04 42.83 13.21
CA LEU A 773 3.05 41.76 14.22
C LEU A 773 1.93 40.76 14.04
N ASP A 774 0.78 41.16 13.48
CA ASP A 774 -0.33 40.26 13.17
C ASP A 774 -0.07 39.37 11.94
N GLY A 775 1.07 39.53 11.27
CA GLY A 775 1.45 38.80 10.08
C GLY A 775 0.66 39.17 8.83
N VAL A 776 0.83 38.38 7.77
CA VAL A 776 0.16 38.53 6.47
C VAL A 776 -0.38 37.17 6.05
N ALA A 777 -1.69 37.11 5.77
CA ALA A 777 -2.31 35.92 5.21
C ALA A 777 -1.96 35.82 3.71
N ASP A 778 -1.43 34.68 3.31
CA ASP A 778 -0.92 34.48 1.95
C ASP A 778 -0.97 33.00 1.55
N VAL A 779 -0.81 32.73 0.24
CA VAL A 779 -0.54 31.39 -0.27
C VAL A 779 0.90 31.02 0.06
N HIS A 780 1.07 29.86 0.67
CA HIS A 780 2.36 29.23 0.91
C HIS A 780 2.44 28.00 0.04
N PHE A 781 3.52 27.84 -0.70
CA PHE A 781 3.65 26.75 -1.67
C PHE A 781 5.00 26.05 -1.57
N HIS A 782 5.00 24.77 -1.88
CA HIS A 782 6.22 24.02 -2.17
C HIS A 782 6.28 23.81 -3.69
N PRO A 783 7.37 24.23 -4.39
CA PRO A 783 7.43 24.14 -5.83
C PRO A 783 7.66 22.70 -6.30
N VAL A 784 7.13 22.37 -7.48
CA VAL A 784 7.54 21.16 -8.22
C VAL A 784 9.02 21.28 -8.58
N ASP A 785 9.74 20.18 -8.50
CA ASP A 785 11.15 20.12 -8.85
C ASP A 785 11.40 20.62 -10.29
N LYS A 786 12.52 21.30 -10.50
CA LYS A 786 12.98 21.66 -11.84
C LYS A 786 13.15 20.40 -12.68
N ARG A 787 13.12 20.56 -14.02
CA ARG A 787 13.43 19.44 -14.91
C ARG A 787 14.75 18.79 -14.49
N SER A 788 14.66 17.49 -14.17
CA SER A 788 15.77 16.69 -13.71
C SER A 788 16.03 15.50 -14.63
N PHE A 789 17.27 15.03 -14.66
CA PHE A 789 17.72 13.91 -15.47
C PHE A 789 18.39 12.89 -14.56
N ARG A 790 18.05 11.61 -14.74
CA ARG A 790 18.71 10.49 -14.06
C ARG A 790 19.10 9.45 -15.08
N GLY A 791 20.37 9.07 -15.08
CA GLY A 791 20.90 7.98 -15.89
C GLY A 791 21.17 6.78 -15.00
N SER A 792 20.68 5.59 -15.38
CA SER A 792 20.86 4.36 -14.63
C SER A 792 21.54 3.29 -15.48
N LEU A 793 22.39 2.51 -14.85
CA LEU A 793 22.98 1.29 -15.38
C LEU A 793 22.61 0.14 -14.46
N ALA A 794 21.77 -0.78 -14.95
CA ALA A 794 21.37 -1.95 -14.20
C ALA A 794 21.90 -3.22 -14.86
N TYR A 795 22.45 -4.09 -14.03
CA TYR A 795 23.02 -5.38 -14.41
C TYR A 795 22.40 -6.50 -13.57
N SER A 796 21.86 -7.51 -14.28
CA SER A 796 21.36 -8.76 -13.66
C SER A 796 22.34 -9.88 -13.99
N PHE A 797 22.80 -10.69 -13.03
CA PHE A 797 23.88 -11.68 -13.24
C PHE A 797 23.64 -13.02 -12.55
#